data_d1ef0e522ba7b11b4a1a20c6085005c4
#
_entry.id   d1ef0e522ba7b11b4a1a20c6085005c4
#
_cell.length_a   1.000
_cell.length_b   1.000
_cell.length_c   1.000
_cell.angle_alpha   90.00
_cell.angle_beta   90.00
_cell.angle_gamma   90.00
#
_symmetry.space_group_name_H-M   'P 1'
#
loop_
_entity.id
_entity.type
_entity.pdbx_description
1 polymer ?
#
loop_
_entity_poly.entity_id
_entity_poly.type
_entity_poly.pdbx_seq_one_letter_code
_entity_poly.pdbx_strand_id
1 'polypeptide(L)'
;MPGLYTEADYENSVIELFRNDLGYEYAYGPDIERDFYSPLYEEVLLDSLYRLNRGVPDDAIQDALFKIKNFENGELVQKNAVFMDYLQNGIPVRYFVDGEERSSIVYLVDYKNPDNNSFIVANQWTFIENSNKRPDVILFLNGLPVVLVELKSPSREETDASEAYRQLRNYMIEIPSMFIYNAICVMSDQLTSKAGTITSGEDRFMEWKTKDGDYENTQYAQFDTFFEGMFQKARLLDIIKNFICFSNEGINSFKILAGYHQYFAVRKAIESTKHATVTDGKGGVFWHTQGSGKSLSMVFYAHLLQEALDSPTIVVITDRNDLDDQLYGQFAKCKDFLRQEPMHAESRENLKSLLAGRQANGIIFTTMQKFEEAHEALSERHNIVVMADEAHRGQYGLTETVDAKTGKVKIGTARVIRNTLPNATYIGFTGTPISSKDRSTREVFGDYIDIYDMTQAVEDGATRPVYYESRVIKLNLDEATLRLIDTEYDIMSANADEEVIEKSKRELGQMEAILGNDNTINSLVSDILDHYENNRENLLTGKAMIVAYSRPIAMKIYKRILELRPAWTEKVAVVMTSGNNDPEEWREIIGNKHHKDELAKKFKDNNSPLKIAIVVDMWLTGFDVPSLATMYVYKPMSGHNLMQAIARVNRVFRDKEGGLVVDYVGIATALKKAMNDYTARDKKNYGDTDVAKVAFPKFQEKLSVCRDKFHGFDYSKFQTGTDLERSKTISGAVNFIMGREKIDDKDSFVKEALMLHQALSLCSSMVDEDDRIEAAFFESVRVLVLRLANTGVGKKISLPEMNARINELLKQSIKSEGVINLFSDIKEEFSLFDPKFLQEVANMKEKNLAVELLKKLIAEQVSVYRRTNVVKSEKFSEIMQRSLNAYLNGMLTNEEVIEEMLKLAKQIAAAQKEGDQLGLTADELAFYDALTKPQAIKDFYENDELIAITKELADTLRRNKTIDWQKRESARAKMRMLIKKLLKKHKYPPEGMEDAVQTVMTQCELWTDNVMEM
;
A
#
# COMPACT_ATOMS: atom_id res chain seq x y z
N MET A 1 16.81 -34.19 29.55
CA MET A 1 16.44 -35.12 28.47
C MET A 1 17.46 -34.90 27.35
N PRO A 2 18.10 -35.93 26.81
CA PRO A 2 19.01 -35.75 25.70
C PRO A 2 18.17 -35.44 24.44
N GLY A 3 18.36 -34.24 23.86
CA GLY A 3 17.74 -33.86 22.59
C GLY A 3 16.98 -32.53 22.55
N LEU A 4 16.99 -31.70 23.58
CA LEU A 4 16.47 -30.35 23.51
C LEU A 4 17.60 -29.41 23.06
N TYR A 5 17.39 -28.71 21.95
CA TYR A 5 18.27 -27.65 21.47
C TYR A 5 18.19 -26.45 22.41
N THR A 6 19.30 -26.08 23.00
CA THR A 6 19.39 -25.06 24.06
C THR A 6 19.85 -23.71 23.54
N GLU A 7 19.79 -22.66 24.36
CA GLU A 7 20.37 -21.35 24.06
C GLU A 7 21.88 -21.44 23.79
N ALA A 8 22.61 -22.28 24.56
CA ALA A 8 24.03 -22.52 24.33
C ALA A 8 24.32 -23.21 22.99
N ASP A 9 23.46 -24.14 22.55
CA ASP A 9 23.58 -24.76 21.23
C ASP A 9 23.34 -23.73 20.12
N TYR A 10 22.40 -22.80 20.31
CA TYR A 10 22.15 -21.74 19.37
C TYR A 10 23.32 -20.71 19.35
N GLU A 11 23.82 -20.30 20.51
CA GLU A 11 25.03 -19.46 20.64
C GLU A 11 26.22 -20.07 19.85
N ASN A 12 26.46 -21.36 20.04
CA ASN A 12 27.52 -22.06 19.31
C ASN A 12 27.27 -22.08 17.79
N SER A 13 26.03 -22.27 17.35
CA SER A 13 25.68 -22.25 15.92
C SER A 13 25.96 -20.87 15.30
N VAL A 14 25.64 -19.80 16.00
CA VAL A 14 25.94 -18.42 15.55
C VAL A 14 27.46 -18.20 15.47
N ILE A 15 28.22 -18.65 16.47
CA ILE A 15 29.68 -18.56 16.47
C ILE A 15 30.29 -19.35 15.32
N GLU A 16 29.82 -20.58 15.08
CA GLU A 16 30.28 -21.39 13.94
C GLU A 16 30.04 -20.73 12.60
N LEU A 17 28.88 -20.10 12.40
CA LEU A 17 28.56 -19.32 11.21
C LEU A 17 29.54 -18.16 11.01
N PHE A 18 29.83 -17.38 12.06
CA PHE A 18 30.81 -16.30 11.96
C PHE A 18 32.22 -16.80 11.62
N ARG A 19 32.62 -17.94 12.20
CA ARG A 19 33.97 -18.52 11.94
C ARG A 19 34.09 -19.14 10.55
N ASN A 20 33.13 -20.01 10.20
CA ASN A 20 33.27 -20.90 9.04
C ASN A 20 32.78 -20.21 7.76
N ASP A 21 31.69 -19.47 7.81
CA ASP A 21 31.04 -18.87 6.64
C ASP A 21 31.49 -17.41 6.43
N LEU A 22 31.65 -16.64 7.51
CA LEU A 22 32.03 -15.24 7.44
C LEU A 22 33.54 -14.99 7.69
N GLY A 23 34.29 -16.00 8.15
CA GLY A 23 35.74 -15.94 8.32
C GLY A 23 36.21 -14.99 9.44
N TYR A 24 35.40 -14.85 10.53
CA TYR A 24 35.80 -14.13 11.74
C TYR A 24 36.76 -15.00 12.58
N GLU A 25 37.66 -14.36 13.30
CA GLU A 25 38.45 -15.03 14.34
C GLU A 25 37.55 -15.24 15.56
N TYR A 26 37.80 -16.31 16.32
CA TYR A 26 37.00 -16.63 17.52
C TYR A 26 37.82 -16.40 18.80
N ALA A 27 37.22 -15.75 19.78
CA ALA A 27 37.78 -15.55 21.10
C ALA A 27 36.79 -16.04 22.17
N TYR A 28 37.24 -16.94 23.04
CA TYR A 28 36.46 -17.33 24.23
C TYR A 28 36.81 -16.40 25.39
N GLY A 29 35.87 -15.58 25.86
CA GLY A 29 36.11 -14.50 26.83
C GLY A 29 36.88 -14.90 28.10
N PRO A 30 36.59 -16.09 28.70
CA PRO A 30 37.34 -16.59 29.87
C PRO A 30 38.81 -16.94 29.60
N ASP A 31 39.21 -17.23 28.36
CA ASP A 31 40.61 -17.55 28.02
C ASP A 31 41.45 -16.32 27.76
N ILE A 32 40.84 -15.14 27.70
CA ILE A 32 41.54 -13.88 27.41
C ILE A 32 41.88 -13.17 28.72
N GLU A 33 43.18 -13.00 28.94
CA GLU A 33 43.71 -12.20 30.09
C GLU A 33 43.49 -10.71 29.80
N ARG A 34 42.61 -10.05 30.54
CA ARG A 34 42.24 -8.67 30.30
C ARG A 34 41.66 -7.97 31.53
N ASP A 35 41.56 -6.64 31.46
CA ASP A 35 40.82 -5.86 32.46
C ASP A 35 39.29 -6.04 32.24
N PHE A 36 38.60 -6.57 33.25
CA PHE A 36 37.15 -6.74 33.21
C PHE A 36 36.37 -5.41 33.34
N TYR A 37 37.03 -4.32 33.68
CA TYR A 37 36.42 -2.98 33.74
C TYR A 37 36.62 -2.19 32.43
N SER A 38 37.37 -2.73 31.45
CA SER A 38 37.46 -2.20 30.11
C SER A 38 36.58 -2.93 29.13
N PRO A 39 35.70 -2.24 28.35
CA PRO A 39 34.87 -2.89 27.33
C PRO A 39 35.68 -3.22 26.06
N LEU A 40 36.90 -2.69 25.94
CA LEU A 40 37.80 -2.81 24.75
C LEU A 40 38.61 -4.09 24.81
N TYR A 41 38.87 -4.68 23.63
CA TYR A 41 39.90 -5.69 23.48
C TYR A 41 41.25 -4.97 23.21
N GLU A 42 41.90 -4.50 24.29
CA GLU A 42 42.96 -3.49 24.22
C GLU A 42 44.18 -3.93 23.42
N GLU A 43 44.61 -5.18 23.52
CA GLU A 43 45.75 -5.72 22.80
C GLU A 43 45.50 -5.64 21.27
N VAL A 44 44.33 -6.09 20.82
CA VAL A 44 43.92 -6.06 19.42
C VAL A 44 43.72 -4.63 18.92
N LEU A 45 43.18 -3.75 19.76
CA LEU A 45 43.00 -2.34 19.42
C LEU A 45 44.36 -1.66 19.20
N LEU A 46 45.31 -1.86 20.11
CA LEU A 46 46.65 -1.23 20.01
C LEU A 46 47.38 -1.73 18.77
N ASP A 47 47.42 -3.03 18.53
CA ASP A 47 47.99 -3.62 17.32
C ASP A 47 47.37 -3.06 16.04
N SER A 48 46.06 -2.97 16.01
CA SER A 48 45.31 -2.45 14.85
C SER A 48 45.61 -0.97 14.60
N LEU A 49 45.72 -0.14 15.65
CA LEU A 49 46.04 1.27 15.51
C LEU A 49 47.42 1.45 14.85
N TYR A 50 48.44 0.70 15.28
CA TYR A 50 49.76 0.77 14.66
C TYR A 50 49.77 0.20 13.23
N ARG A 51 49.07 -0.86 12.98
CA ARG A 51 48.96 -1.51 11.65
C ARG A 51 48.32 -0.60 10.61
N LEU A 52 47.23 0.05 10.98
CA LEU A 52 46.44 0.90 10.10
C LEU A 52 47.04 2.28 9.85
N ASN A 53 47.83 2.78 10.81
CA ASN A 53 48.36 4.15 10.78
C ASN A 53 49.91 4.18 10.64
N ARG A 54 50.42 3.38 9.72
CA ARG A 54 51.88 3.33 9.47
C ARG A 54 52.41 4.74 9.13
N GLY A 55 53.44 5.17 9.85
CA GLY A 55 54.07 6.47 9.65
C GLY A 55 53.50 7.62 10.50
N VAL A 56 52.47 7.38 11.27
CA VAL A 56 51.98 8.29 12.30
C VAL A 56 52.82 8.10 13.56
N PRO A 57 53.33 9.20 14.20
CA PRO A 57 54.14 9.10 15.41
C PRO A 57 53.38 8.45 16.58
N ASP A 58 54.15 7.82 17.48
CA ASP A 58 53.61 7.10 18.64
C ASP A 58 52.77 8.03 19.54
N ASP A 59 53.25 9.25 19.82
CA ASP A 59 52.49 10.23 20.62
C ASP A 59 51.10 10.53 20.02
N ALA A 60 50.97 10.54 18.71
CA ALA A 60 49.68 10.75 18.03
C ALA A 60 48.78 9.53 18.16
N ILE A 61 49.33 8.31 18.13
CA ILE A 61 48.57 7.07 18.38
C ILE A 61 48.08 7.06 19.84
N GLN A 62 48.95 7.46 20.78
CA GLN A 62 48.56 7.53 22.21
C GLN A 62 47.51 8.61 22.48
N ASP A 63 47.55 9.78 21.80
CA ASP A 63 46.50 10.80 21.89
C ASP A 63 45.17 10.24 21.35
N ALA A 64 45.19 9.50 20.24
CA ALA A 64 44.01 8.84 19.72
C ALA A 64 43.45 7.80 20.69
N LEU A 65 44.33 6.98 21.28
CA LEU A 65 43.93 5.98 22.28
C LEU A 65 43.32 6.63 23.53
N PHE A 66 43.92 7.77 23.97
CA PHE A 66 43.34 8.54 25.08
C PHE A 66 41.94 9.05 24.74
N LYS A 67 41.75 9.62 23.56
CA LYS A 67 40.42 10.13 23.11
C LYS A 67 39.35 9.03 23.02
N ILE A 68 39.73 7.82 22.56
CA ILE A 68 38.84 6.67 22.52
C ILE A 68 38.40 6.23 23.92
N LYS A 69 39.30 6.29 24.90
CA LYS A 69 39.02 5.85 26.27
C LYS A 69 38.33 6.92 27.12
N ASN A 70 38.42 8.21 26.75
CA ASN A 70 37.93 9.32 27.56
C ASN A 70 37.00 10.22 26.75
N PHE A 71 35.70 10.00 26.91
CA PHE A 71 34.69 10.87 26.34
C PHE A 71 34.28 11.97 27.34
N GLU A 72 33.98 13.15 26.81
CA GLU A 72 33.42 14.24 27.62
C GLU A 72 32.15 13.85 28.34
N ASN A 73 31.81 14.55 29.43
CA ASN A 73 30.55 14.30 30.15
C ASN A 73 29.36 14.55 29.26
N GLY A 74 28.44 13.57 29.22
CA GLY A 74 27.25 13.64 28.39
C GLY A 74 26.44 12.35 28.51
N GLU A 75 25.25 12.34 27.91
CA GLU A 75 24.42 11.14 27.82
C GLU A 75 25.05 10.09 26.90
N LEU A 76 24.65 8.82 27.10
CA LEU A 76 25.15 7.69 26.31
C LEU A 76 25.11 7.95 24.79
N VAL A 77 24.01 8.48 24.29
CA VAL A 77 23.81 8.76 22.87
C VAL A 77 24.81 9.80 22.33
N GLN A 78 25.13 10.83 23.13
CA GLN A 78 26.10 11.86 22.76
C GLN A 78 27.51 11.30 22.67
N LYS A 79 27.91 10.48 23.65
CA LYS A 79 29.23 9.80 23.66
C LYS A 79 29.32 8.82 22.47
N ASN A 80 28.26 8.07 22.21
CA ASN A 80 28.19 7.16 21.06
C ASN A 80 28.26 7.91 19.73
N ALA A 81 27.65 9.11 19.62
CA ALA A 81 27.77 9.93 18.41
C ALA A 81 29.20 10.36 18.13
N VAL A 82 29.94 10.79 19.17
CA VAL A 82 31.37 11.11 19.05
C VAL A 82 32.19 9.88 18.66
N PHE A 83 31.93 8.75 19.29
CA PHE A 83 32.59 7.49 18.92
C PHE A 83 32.30 7.08 17.47
N MET A 84 31.05 7.17 17.02
CA MET A 84 30.69 6.84 15.64
C MET A 84 31.38 7.77 14.63
N ASP A 85 31.53 9.06 14.94
CA ASP A 85 32.32 9.97 14.10
C ASP A 85 33.78 9.54 14.03
N TYR A 86 34.40 9.18 15.17
CA TYR A 86 35.76 8.63 15.20
C TYR A 86 35.89 7.33 14.38
N LEU A 87 34.88 6.45 14.51
CA LEU A 87 34.89 5.18 13.80
C LEU A 87 34.77 5.38 12.29
N GLN A 88 33.87 6.26 11.84
CA GLN A 88 33.61 6.54 10.42
C GLN A 88 34.69 7.40 9.75
N ASN A 89 35.28 8.33 10.47
CA ASN A 89 36.07 9.39 9.89
C ASN A 89 37.54 9.45 10.40
N GLY A 90 37.82 8.66 11.44
CA GLY A 90 39.10 8.73 12.14
C GLY A 90 39.17 9.84 13.19
N ILE A 91 40.18 9.81 14.00
CA ILE A 91 40.42 10.71 15.12
C ILE A 91 41.38 11.81 14.73
N PRO A 92 41.02 13.08 14.75
CA PRO A 92 41.94 14.18 14.54
C PRO A 92 42.90 14.30 15.77
N VAL A 93 44.16 14.20 15.51
CA VAL A 93 45.22 14.29 16.53
C VAL A 93 46.20 15.40 16.20
N ARG A 94 46.82 15.98 17.26
CA ARG A 94 47.89 16.96 17.13
C ARG A 94 49.15 16.40 17.81
N TYR A 95 50.27 16.62 17.20
CA TYR A 95 51.57 16.16 17.70
C TYR A 95 52.67 17.13 17.29
N PHE A 96 53.84 17.04 17.93
CA PHE A 96 54.96 17.89 17.63
C PHE A 96 56.07 17.09 16.97
N VAL A 97 56.63 17.62 15.87
CA VAL A 97 57.84 17.11 15.22
C VAL A 97 58.77 18.26 15.07
N ASP A 98 60.01 18.14 15.61
CA ASP A 98 61.02 19.14 15.58
C ASP A 98 60.58 20.53 16.12
N GLY A 99 59.64 20.55 17.07
CA GLY A 99 59.11 21.78 17.68
C GLY A 99 57.99 22.47 16.91
N GLU A 100 57.56 21.89 15.76
CA GLU A 100 56.41 22.34 14.98
C GLU A 100 55.21 21.50 15.30
N GLU A 101 54.02 22.17 15.50
CA GLU A 101 52.76 21.50 15.68
C GLU A 101 52.24 20.97 14.33
N ARG A 102 51.94 19.71 14.27
CA ARG A 102 51.35 19.00 13.11
C ARG A 102 50.04 18.35 13.49
N SER A 103 49.20 18.14 12.51
CA SER A 103 47.92 17.41 12.69
C SER A 103 47.85 16.22 11.73
N SER A 104 47.23 15.17 12.18
CA SER A 104 46.96 13.98 11.36
C SER A 104 45.58 13.40 11.75
N ILE A 105 45.10 12.44 10.98
CA ILE A 105 43.96 11.63 11.31
C ILE A 105 44.44 10.21 11.60
N VAL A 106 44.10 9.71 12.77
CA VAL A 106 44.34 8.31 13.15
C VAL A 106 43.06 7.52 12.81
N TYR A 107 43.20 6.61 11.88
CA TYR A 107 42.08 5.76 11.43
C TYR A 107 41.91 4.55 12.35
N LEU A 108 40.65 4.28 12.72
CA LEU A 108 40.27 3.09 13.51
C LEU A 108 39.96 1.89 12.62
N VAL A 109 39.60 2.14 11.35
CA VAL A 109 39.14 1.14 10.39
C VAL A 109 39.66 1.46 8.99
N ASP A 110 40.09 0.44 8.26
CA ASP A 110 40.37 0.52 6.82
C ASP A 110 39.15 0.09 6.04
N TYR A 111 38.34 1.06 5.56
CA TYR A 111 37.14 0.81 4.77
C TYR A 111 37.42 0.41 3.33
N LYS A 112 38.64 0.65 2.81
CA LYS A 112 39.02 0.33 1.44
C LYS A 112 39.47 -1.12 1.29
N ASN A 113 40.18 -1.62 2.31
CA ASN A 113 40.72 -2.97 2.31
C ASN A 113 40.21 -3.74 3.56
N PRO A 114 39.08 -4.42 3.48
CA PRO A 114 38.51 -5.12 4.63
C PRO A 114 39.49 -6.05 5.35
N ASP A 115 40.35 -6.74 4.61
CA ASP A 115 41.31 -7.70 5.15
C ASP A 115 42.41 -7.06 6.01
N ASN A 116 42.59 -5.73 5.96
CA ASN A 116 43.47 -5.03 6.86
C ASN A 116 42.89 -4.86 8.27
N ASN A 117 41.64 -5.22 8.49
CA ASN A 117 41.02 -5.13 9.79
C ASN A 117 40.97 -6.47 10.49
N SER A 118 40.92 -6.44 11.81
CA SER A 118 40.65 -7.60 12.66
C SER A 118 39.17 -7.71 12.95
N PHE A 119 38.60 -8.85 12.62
CA PHE A 119 37.20 -9.19 12.90
C PHE A 119 37.16 -10.39 13.85
N ILE A 120 36.69 -10.18 15.07
CA ILE A 120 36.64 -11.20 16.11
C ILE A 120 35.19 -11.38 16.57
N VAL A 121 34.72 -12.62 16.59
CA VAL A 121 33.50 -13.01 17.32
C VAL A 121 33.90 -13.56 18.67
N ALA A 122 33.35 -13.00 19.74
CA ALA A 122 33.61 -13.43 21.10
C ALA A 122 32.32 -13.76 21.85
N ASN A 123 32.35 -14.76 22.69
CA ASN A 123 31.28 -15.08 23.61
C ASN A 123 31.79 -15.14 25.05
N GLN A 124 30.83 -15.20 25.99
CA GLN A 124 31.13 -15.27 27.42
C GLN A 124 32.06 -14.12 27.89
N TRP A 125 32.01 -12.97 27.25
CA TRP A 125 32.80 -11.80 27.53
C TRP A 125 32.27 -11.04 28.74
N THR A 126 32.90 -11.27 29.91
CA THR A 126 32.50 -10.62 31.16
C THR A 126 32.90 -9.14 31.16
N PHE A 127 31.99 -8.26 31.51
CA PHE A 127 32.22 -6.84 31.72
C PHE A 127 31.62 -6.37 33.03
N ILE A 128 32.36 -5.57 33.81
CA ILE A 128 31.97 -5.11 35.16
C ILE A 128 31.93 -3.60 35.17
N GLU A 129 30.74 -3.03 35.44
CA GLU A 129 30.56 -1.59 35.66
C GLU A 129 29.63 -1.39 36.87
N ASN A 130 28.35 -1.07 36.68
CA ASN A 130 27.38 -1.00 37.78
C ASN A 130 26.96 -2.40 38.22
N SER A 131 27.14 -3.39 37.41
CA SER A 131 26.94 -4.81 37.69
C SER A 131 27.87 -5.66 36.82
N ASN A 132 28.00 -6.93 37.15
CA ASN A 132 28.73 -7.90 36.35
C ASN A 132 27.80 -8.50 35.32
N LYS A 133 28.09 -8.27 34.05
CA LYS A 133 27.30 -8.73 32.90
C LYS A 133 28.14 -9.48 31.89
N ARG A 134 27.47 -10.29 31.11
CA ARG A 134 28.07 -11.14 30.11
C ARG A 134 27.12 -11.31 28.93
N PRO A 135 27.18 -10.42 27.94
CA PRO A 135 26.44 -10.55 26.69
C PRO A 135 26.77 -11.86 26.00
N ASP A 136 25.79 -12.46 25.29
CA ASP A 136 25.96 -13.77 24.66
C ASP A 136 27.05 -13.73 23.59
N VAL A 137 26.94 -12.82 22.59
CA VAL A 137 27.94 -12.67 21.53
C VAL A 137 28.29 -11.20 21.31
N ILE A 138 29.59 -10.93 21.16
CA ILE A 138 30.12 -9.61 20.83
C ILE A 138 30.97 -9.73 19.56
N LEU A 139 30.79 -8.80 18.62
CA LEU A 139 31.67 -8.64 17.47
C LEU A 139 32.64 -7.49 17.72
N PHE A 140 33.93 -7.79 17.71
CA PHE A 140 34.98 -6.80 17.78
C PHE A 140 35.51 -6.48 16.39
N LEU A 141 35.59 -5.21 16.08
CA LEU A 141 36.28 -4.67 14.91
C LEU A 141 37.54 -3.91 15.40
N ASN A 142 38.70 -4.43 15.07
CA ASN A 142 39.96 -3.85 15.53
C ASN A 142 40.02 -3.63 17.06
N GLY A 143 39.44 -4.56 17.84
CA GLY A 143 39.36 -4.49 19.29
C GLY A 143 38.24 -3.63 19.86
N LEU A 144 37.39 -3.01 19.03
CA LEU A 144 36.25 -2.21 19.42
C LEU A 144 34.97 -3.06 19.42
N PRO A 145 34.16 -3.12 20.50
CA PRO A 145 32.94 -3.97 20.57
C PRO A 145 31.79 -3.30 19.81
N VAL A 146 31.81 -3.37 18.49
CA VAL A 146 30.88 -2.64 17.62
C VAL A 146 29.48 -3.26 17.52
N VAL A 147 29.33 -4.57 17.77
CA VAL A 147 28.04 -5.25 17.74
C VAL A 147 27.84 -6.08 19.01
N LEU A 148 26.69 -5.91 19.63
CA LEU A 148 26.21 -6.77 20.71
C LEU A 148 25.03 -7.58 20.22
N VAL A 149 25.10 -8.89 20.40
CA VAL A 149 24.06 -9.86 20.07
C VAL A 149 23.54 -10.50 21.34
N GLU A 150 22.26 -10.42 21.58
CA GLU A 150 21.58 -11.14 22.65
C GLU A 150 20.70 -12.21 22.03
N LEU A 151 20.86 -13.43 22.53
CA LEU A 151 20.19 -14.62 22.04
C LEU A 151 19.18 -15.12 23.07
N LYS A 152 18.15 -15.80 22.59
CA LYS A 152 17.17 -16.49 23.43
C LYS A 152 16.95 -17.91 22.93
N SER A 153 16.57 -18.76 23.85
CA SER A 153 16.39 -20.19 23.57
C SER A 153 15.26 -20.43 22.57
N PRO A 154 15.55 -21.06 21.40
CA PRO A 154 14.52 -21.36 20.42
C PRO A 154 13.55 -22.46 20.84
N SER A 155 13.82 -23.18 21.91
CA SER A 155 13.03 -24.34 22.38
C SER A 155 12.07 -24.02 23.54
N ARG A 156 12.03 -22.77 24.03
CA ARG A 156 11.10 -22.34 25.07
C ARG A 156 9.89 -21.66 24.45
N GLU A 157 8.69 -22.17 24.70
CA GLU A 157 7.44 -21.60 24.17
C GLU A 157 7.12 -20.19 24.72
N GLU A 158 7.69 -19.80 25.85
CA GLU A 158 7.42 -18.53 26.54
C GLU A 158 8.49 -17.46 26.28
N THR A 159 9.60 -17.77 25.60
CA THR A 159 10.67 -16.83 25.29
C THR A 159 10.65 -16.45 23.81
N ASP A 160 10.76 -15.17 23.53
CA ASP A 160 10.84 -14.61 22.19
C ASP A 160 11.95 -13.55 22.08
N ALA A 161 12.18 -13.04 20.88
CA ALA A 161 13.18 -12.00 20.65
C ALA A 161 12.93 -10.70 21.46
N SER A 162 11.70 -10.44 21.92
CA SER A 162 11.37 -9.30 22.79
C SER A 162 12.06 -9.39 24.15
N GLU A 163 12.36 -10.57 24.64
CA GLU A 163 13.17 -10.76 25.87
C GLU A 163 14.62 -10.33 25.62
N ALA A 164 15.19 -10.69 24.48
CA ALA A 164 16.52 -10.24 24.11
C ALA A 164 16.58 -8.72 24.00
N TYR A 165 15.57 -8.06 23.41
CA TYR A 165 15.48 -6.60 23.40
C TYR A 165 15.45 -6.01 24.83
N ARG A 166 14.62 -6.55 25.73
CA ARG A 166 14.57 -6.09 27.13
C ARG A 166 15.91 -6.24 27.81
N GLN A 167 16.62 -7.35 27.55
CA GLN A 167 17.95 -7.59 28.10
C GLN A 167 18.98 -6.58 27.58
N LEU A 168 18.97 -6.27 26.30
CA LEU A 168 19.83 -5.21 25.73
C LEU A 168 19.55 -3.84 26.39
N ARG A 169 18.28 -3.50 26.65
CA ARG A 169 17.90 -2.27 27.35
C ARG A 169 18.40 -2.26 28.79
N ASN A 170 18.36 -3.39 29.49
CA ASN A 170 18.92 -3.52 30.83
C ASN A 170 20.44 -3.35 30.82
N TYR A 171 21.15 -3.93 29.84
CA TYR A 171 22.58 -3.74 29.70
C TYR A 171 22.96 -2.27 29.49
N MET A 172 22.19 -1.49 28.73
CA MET A 172 22.42 -0.04 28.55
C MET A 172 22.36 0.75 29.86
N ILE A 173 21.64 0.26 30.88
CA ILE A 173 21.58 0.85 32.22
C ILE A 173 22.71 0.34 33.11
N GLU A 174 22.98 -0.96 33.04
CA GLU A 174 23.88 -1.63 33.97
C GLU A 174 25.35 -1.58 33.54
N ILE A 175 25.61 -1.56 32.23
CA ILE A 175 26.95 -1.49 31.63
C ILE A 175 27.03 -0.46 30.47
N PRO A 176 26.64 0.80 30.72
CA PRO A 176 26.52 1.81 29.67
C PRO A 176 27.80 2.08 28.89
N SER A 177 28.97 1.93 29.51
CA SER A 177 30.25 2.20 28.85
C SER A 177 30.52 1.28 27.65
N MET A 178 30.01 0.05 27.66
CA MET A 178 30.09 -0.85 26.51
C MET A 178 29.31 -0.32 25.30
N PHE A 179 28.18 0.32 25.55
CA PHE A 179 27.33 0.88 24.47
C PHE A 179 27.83 2.20 23.89
N ILE A 180 28.84 2.82 24.51
CA ILE A 180 29.54 3.96 23.87
C ILE A 180 30.16 3.51 22.54
N TYR A 181 30.69 2.29 22.46
CA TYR A 181 31.36 1.73 21.29
C TYR A 181 30.44 0.95 20.35
N ASN A 182 29.17 0.86 20.68
CA ASN A 182 28.22 0.05 19.93
C ASN A 182 27.79 0.75 18.61
N ALA A 183 27.94 0.05 17.49
CA ALA A 183 27.36 0.44 16.21
C ALA A 183 25.96 -0.15 16.02
N ILE A 184 25.76 -1.43 16.34
CA ILE A 184 24.58 -2.21 16.05
C ILE A 184 24.24 -3.09 17.26
N CYS A 185 22.96 -3.13 17.65
CA CYS A 185 22.40 -4.07 18.59
C CYS A 185 21.62 -5.15 17.82
N VAL A 186 21.75 -6.41 18.20
CA VAL A 186 21.06 -7.55 17.60
C VAL A 186 20.29 -8.32 18.65
N MET A 187 19.05 -8.69 18.35
CA MET A 187 18.23 -9.61 19.12
C MET A 187 17.83 -10.81 18.27
N SER A 188 17.94 -12.02 18.81
CA SER A 188 17.57 -13.21 18.06
C SER A 188 17.11 -14.36 18.94
N ASP A 189 16.14 -15.13 18.43
CA ASP A 189 15.64 -16.38 19.00
C ASP A 189 15.69 -17.54 17.97
N GLN A 190 16.50 -17.40 16.92
CA GLN A 190 16.64 -18.25 15.72
C GLN A 190 15.52 -18.06 14.70
N LEU A 191 14.25 -17.95 15.13
CA LEU A 191 13.12 -17.69 14.24
C LEU A 191 13.03 -16.23 13.83
N THR A 192 13.36 -15.34 14.77
CA THR A 192 13.36 -13.89 14.58
C THR A 192 14.75 -13.36 14.87
N SER A 193 15.40 -12.78 13.87
CA SER A 193 16.70 -12.10 14.02
C SER A 193 16.57 -10.68 13.53
N LYS A 194 16.82 -9.70 14.41
CA LYS A 194 16.63 -8.27 14.11
C LYS A 194 17.77 -7.41 14.60
N ALA A 195 18.08 -6.37 13.85
CA ALA A 195 19.10 -5.37 14.19
C ALA A 195 18.48 -4.00 14.42
N GLY A 196 19.05 -3.25 15.33
CA GLY A 196 18.69 -1.89 15.66
C GLY A 196 19.83 -1.13 16.29
N THR A 197 19.52 0.00 16.91
CA THR A 197 20.50 0.88 17.55
C THR A 197 20.19 1.09 19.04
N ILE A 198 21.10 1.71 19.76
CA ILE A 198 20.92 2.08 21.18
C ILE A 198 19.70 2.99 21.42
N THR A 199 19.21 3.69 20.40
CA THR A 199 18.04 4.57 20.49
C THR A 199 16.76 3.98 19.89
N SER A 200 16.87 2.82 19.24
CA SER A 200 15.73 2.17 18.59
C SER A 200 14.75 1.61 19.64
N GLY A 201 13.45 1.89 19.48
CA GLY A 201 12.42 1.08 20.11
C GLY A 201 12.38 -0.31 19.48
N GLU A 202 11.74 -1.27 20.14
CA GLU A 202 11.64 -2.65 19.64
C GLU A 202 11.01 -2.71 18.26
N ASP A 203 10.00 -1.86 18.01
CA ASP A 203 9.30 -1.69 16.74
C ASP A 203 10.18 -1.17 15.59
N ARG A 204 11.40 -0.75 15.89
CA ARG A 204 12.40 -0.23 14.94
C ARG A 204 13.56 -1.19 14.71
N PHE A 205 13.57 -2.33 15.38
CA PHE A 205 14.49 -3.40 15.04
C PHE A 205 13.98 -4.12 13.80
N MET A 206 14.84 -4.26 12.78
CA MET A 206 14.47 -4.80 11.47
C MET A 206 15.25 -6.08 11.17
N GLU A 207 14.59 -7.00 10.50
CA GLU A 207 15.20 -8.20 9.94
C GLU A 207 16.08 -7.84 8.72
N TRP A 208 17.01 -8.72 8.39
CA TRP A 208 17.80 -8.65 7.16
C TRP A 208 17.52 -9.90 6.33
N LYS A 209 16.73 -9.78 5.26
CA LYS A 209 16.09 -10.93 4.59
C LYS A 209 16.75 -11.37 3.30
N THR A 210 17.88 -10.81 2.91
CA THR A 210 18.57 -11.18 1.68
C THR A 210 20.08 -11.03 1.81
N LYS A 211 20.83 -11.93 1.15
CA LYS A 211 22.30 -11.89 1.10
C LYS A 211 22.82 -11.00 -0.04
N ASP A 212 22.05 -10.81 -1.10
CA ASP A 212 22.46 -10.20 -2.37
C ASP A 212 21.58 -9.05 -2.85
N GLY A 213 20.45 -8.78 -2.17
CA GLY A 213 19.49 -7.75 -2.55
C GLY A 213 18.41 -8.25 -3.51
N ASP A 214 18.27 -9.56 -3.67
CA ASP A 214 17.15 -10.19 -4.35
C ASP A 214 16.02 -10.41 -3.35
N TYR A 215 14.91 -9.65 -3.51
CA TYR A 215 13.76 -9.72 -2.61
C TYR A 215 12.81 -10.88 -2.95
N GLU A 216 12.91 -11.47 -4.13
CA GLU A 216 12.09 -12.60 -4.56
C GLU A 216 12.46 -13.89 -3.83
N ASN A 217 13.73 -14.01 -3.41
CA ASN A 217 14.26 -15.15 -2.69
C ASN A 217 14.26 -14.97 -1.17
N THR A 218 13.54 -14.01 -0.62
CA THR A 218 13.44 -13.84 0.83
C THR A 218 12.70 -15.00 1.45
N GLN A 219 13.39 -15.78 2.27
CA GLN A 219 12.82 -16.94 2.95
C GLN A 219 12.41 -16.60 4.38
N TYR A 220 11.38 -17.27 4.85
CA TYR A 220 10.88 -17.11 6.22
C TYR A 220 11.87 -17.78 7.19
N ALA A 221 12.27 -17.02 8.24
CA ALA A 221 12.99 -17.56 9.40
C ALA A 221 14.34 -18.25 9.10
N GLN A 222 15.21 -17.60 8.33
CA GLN A 222 16.59 -18.07 8.19
C GLN A 222 17.55 -17.14 8.95
N PHE A 223 17.98 -17.58 10.13
CA PHE A 223 18.96 -16.84 10.92
C PHE A 223 20.31 -16.66 10.18
N ASP A 224 20.71 -17.64 9.38
CA ASP A 224 21.90 -17.58 8.53
C ASP A 224 21.81 -16.44 7.51
N THR A 225 20.68 -16.26 6.85
CA THR A 225 20.45 -15.14 5.91
C THR A 225 20.61 -13.78 6.61
N PHE A 226 20.13 -13.64 7.84
CA PHE A 226 20.31 -12.42 8.62
C PHE A 226 21.80 -12.15 8.91
N PHE A 227 22.51 -13.13 9.50
CA PHE A 227 23.89 -12.94 9.89
C PHE A 227 24.84 -12.83 8.68
N GLU A 228 24.74 -13.70 7.69
CA GLU A 228 25.55 -13.62 6.47
C GLU A 228 25.18 -12.38 5.64
N GLY A 229 23.89 -12.04 5.59
CA GLY A 229 23.42 -10.88 4.84
C GLY A 229 23.91 -9.55 5.41
N MET A 230 23.97 -9.39 6.72
CA MET A 230 24.36 -8.13 7.36
C MET A 230 25.84 -8.08 7.74
N PHE A 231 26.44 -9.18 8.20
CA PHE A 231 27.76 -9.18 8.83
C PHE A 231 28.87 -9.74 7.94
N GLN A 232 28.64 -9.92 6.65
CA GLN A 232 29.74 -10.11 5.68
C GLN A 232 30.72 -8.91 5.81
N LYS A 233 32.02 -9.17 5.97
CA LYS A 233 33.04 -8.19 6.39
C LYS A 233 32.95 -6.87 5.64
N ALA A 234 32.97 -6.90 4.30
CA ALA A 234 32.92 -5.67 3.50
C ALA A 234 31.59 -4.93 3.67
N ARG A 235 30.48 -5.68 3.82
CA ARG A 235 29.15 -5.09 4.02
C ARG A 235 29.00 -4.48 5.41
N LEU A 236 29.47 -5.14 6.45
CA LEU A 236 29.47 -4.57 7.80
C LEU A 236 30.24 -3.23 7.84
N LEU A 237 31.42 -3.18 7.21
CA LEU A 237 32.20 -1.95 7.11
C LEU A 237 31.41 -0.85 6.36
N ASP A 238 30.79 -1.21 5.25
CA ASP A 238 29.98 -0.29 4.47
C ASP A 238 28.78 0.24 5.24
N ILE A 239 28.08 -0.64 5.97
CA ILE A 239 26.95 -0.25 6.84
C ILE A 239 27.43 0.73 7.91
N ILE A 240 28.51 0.41 8.60
CA ILE A 240 29.06 1.28 9.66
C ILE A 240 29.43 2.65 9.10
N LYS A 241 30.08 2.70 7.94
CA LYS A 241 30.57 3.96 7.36
C LYS A 241 29.44 4.81 6.76
N ASN A 242 28.51 4.20 6.02
CA ASN A 242 27.66 4.90 5.09
C ASN A 242 26.16 4.78 5.39
N PHE A 243 25.75 3.88 6.29
CA PHE A 243 24.33 3.55 6.54
C PHE A 243 23.93 3.61 8.01
N ILE A 244 24.77 4.24 8.84
CA ILE A 244 24.45 4.64 10.22
C ILE A 244 24.61 6.15 10.33
N CYS A 245 23.57 6.85 10.76
CA CYS A 245 23.60 8.28 10.97
C CYS A 245 22.87 8.70 12.25
N PHE A 246 23.06 9.96 12.66
CA PHE A 246 22.30 10.58 13.75
C PHE A 246 21.36 11.64 13.19
N SER A 247 20.11 11.59 13.65
CA SER A 247 19.09 12.60 13.38
C SER A 247 18.90 13.47 14.62
N ASN A 248 19.25 14.76 14.52
CA ASN A 248 19.24 15.68 15.65
C ASN A 248 17.95 16.50 15.66
N GLU A 249 17.14 16.35 16.73
CA GLU A 249 15.88 17.07 16.95
C GLU A 249 15.96 17.92 18.21
N GLY A 250 16.44 19.16 18.06
CA GLY A 250 16.67 20.03 19.21
C GLY A 250 17.76 19.46 20.12
N ILE A 251 17.38 19.10 21.35
CA ILE A 251 18.30 18.47 22.33
C ILE A 251 18.36 16.94 22.19
N ASN A 252 17.42 16.33 21.49
CA ASN A 252 17.35 14.88 21.30
C ASN A 252 18.13 14.45 20.06
N SER A 253 18.86 13.37 20.18
CA SER A 253 19.59 12.74 19.09
C SER A 253 19.16 11.28 18.96
N PHE A 254 18.82 10.86 17.75
CA PHE A 254 18.39 9.49 17.44
C PHE A 254 19.39 8.87 16.47
N LYS A 255 19.94 7.73 16.85
CA LYS A 255 20.80 6.93 15.98
C LYS A 255 19.95 6.08 15.05
N ILE A 256 20.21 6.14 13.76
CA ILE A 256 19.47 5.48 12.69
C ILE A 256 20.37 4.46 12.00
N LEU A 257 19.87 3.25 11.84
CA LEU A 257 20.46 2.19 11.04
C LEU A 257 19.57 1.95 9.82
N ALA A 258 20.14 1.91 8.62
CA ALA A 258 19.41 1.60 7.41
C ALA A 258 18.91 0.14 7.42
N GLY A 259 17.67 -0.08 6.96
CA GLY A 259 17.18 -1.43 6.67
C GLY A 259 17.83 -2.00 5.41
N TYR A 260 17.76 -3.32 5.24
CA TYR A 260 18.38 -4.01 4.09
C TYR A 260 17.86 -3.48 2.75
N HIS A 261 16.55 -3.19 2.65
CA HIS A 261 15.94 -2.63 1.45
C HIS A 261 16.51 -1.24 1.11
N GLN A 262 16.81 -0.41 2.12
CA GLN A 262 17.46 0.89 1.91
C GLN A 262 18.91 0.72 1.47
N TYR A 263 19.65 -0.19 2.11
CA TYR A 263 21.03 -0.50 1.79
C TYR A 263 21.20 -0.89 0.31
N PHE A 264 20.52 -1.95 -0.10
CA PHE A 264 20.65 -2.46 -1.46
C PHE A 264 20.12 -1.51 -2.52
N ALA A 265 18.98 -0.87 -2.26
CA ALA A 265 18.41 0.09 -3.20
C ALA A 265 19.30 1.31 -3.41
N VAL A 266 19.88 1.86 -2.33
CA VAL A 266 20.79 3.01 -2.43
C VAL A 266 22.07 2.61 -3.16
N ARG A 267 22.62 1.43 -2.93
CA ARG A 267 23.78 0.93 -3.66
C ARG A 267 23.50 0.78 -5.15
N LYS A 268 22.38 0.18 -5.53
CA LYS A 268 21.93 0.11 -6.93
C LYS A 268 21.74 1.49 -7.55
N ALA A 269 21.22 2.45 -6.78
CA ALA A 269 21.02 3.83 -7.23
C ALA A 269 22.34 4.55 -7.51
N ILE A 270 23.36 4.36 -6.66
CA ILE A 270 24.70 4.91 -6.89
C ILE A 270 25.32 4.37 -8.17
N GLU A 271 25.29 3.06 -8.41
CA GLU A 271 25.83 2.46 -9.62
C GLU A 271 25.07 2.90 -10.88
N SER A 272 23.73 2.96 -10.81
CA SER A 272 22.93 3.48 -11.92
C SER A 272 23.26 4.95 -12.24
N THR A 273 23.45 5.77 -11.19
CA THR A 273 23.81 7.19 -11.37
C THR A 273 25.20 7.36 -11.97
N LYS A 274 26.18 6.61 -11.51
CA LYS A 274 27.52 6.60 -12.12
C LYS A 274 27.46 6.28 -13.61
N HIS A 275 26.69 5.27 -14.00
CA HIS A 275 26.49 4.93 -15.40
C HIS A 275 25.80 6.06 -16.17
N ALA A 276 24.76 6.65 -15.59
CA ALA A 276 24.00 7.73 -16.19
C ALA A 276 24.84 9.02 -16.45
N THR A 277 25.80 9.34 -15.57
CA THR A 277 26.66 10.53 -15.76
C THR A 277 27.54 10.46 -17.01
N VAL A 278 27.81 9.27 -17.53
CA VAL A 278 28.64 9.07 -18.73
C VAL A 278 27.81 8.62 -19.94
N THR A 279 26.48 8.51 -19.81
CA THR A 279 25.58 8.08 -20.88
C THR A 279 24.53 9.15 -21.19
N ASP A 280 23.29 8.96 -20.78
CA ASP A 280 22.13 9.75 -21.15
C ASP A 280 21.55 10.63 -20.03
N GLY A 281 22.18 10.65 -18.88
CA GLY A 281 21.75 11.41 -17.73
C GLY A 281 20.51 10.87 -17.03
N LYS A 282 20.10 9.61 -17.29
CA LYS A 282 18.91 8.97 -16.68
C LYS A 282 19.34 7.98 -15.60
N GLY A 283 19.35 8.45 -14.36
CA GLY A 283 19.77 7.68 -13.20
C GLY A 283 18.78 6.59 -12.75
N GLY A 284 17.55 6.62 -13.28
CA GLY A 284 16.51 5.63 -12.98
C GLY A 284 15.47 6.10 -11.97
N VAL A 285 14.56 5.18 -11.62
CA VAL A 285 13.47 5.41 -10.66
C VAL A 285 13.62 4.49 -9.45
N PHE A 286 13.69 5.13 -8.27
CA PHE A 286 13.73 4.49 -6.97
C PHE A 286 12.30 4.43 -6.41
N TRP A 287 11.66 3.25 -6.49
CA TRP A 287 10.30 3.09 -6.01
C TRP A 287 10.27 2.30 -4.70
N HIS A 288 10.04 3.00 -3.62
CA HIS A 288 9.79 2.44 -2.30
C HIS A 288 8.47 2.98 -1.75
N THR A 289 7.61 2.07 -1.26
CA THR A 289 6.28 2.44 -0.76
C THR A 289 6.34 3.51 0.33
N GLN A 290 5.26 4.26 0.49
CA GLN A 290 5.20 5.28 1.54
C GLN A 290 5.29 4.64 2.92
N GLY A 291 6.14 5.21 3.79
CA GLY A 291 6.37 4.66 5.13
C GLY A 291 7.60 3.79 5.26
N SER A 292 8.22 3.38 4.16
CA SER A 292 9.44 2.56 4.14
C SER A 292 10.74 3.31 4.48
N GLY A 293 10.68 4.61 4.79
CA GLY A 293 11.87 5.41 5.08
C GLY A 293 12.54 6.05 3.86
N LYS A 294 11.82 6.27 2.75
CA LYS A 294 12.33 6.87 1.51
C LYS A 294 13.19 8.14 1.73
N SER A 295 12.74 9.06 2.59
CA SER A 295 13.48 10.30 2.89
C SER A 295 14.86 10.02 3.48
N LEU A 296 15.01 8.98 4.30
CA LEU A 296 16.31 8.54 4.83
C LEU A 296 17.14 7.87 3.74
N SER A 297 16.54 7.09 2.84
CA SER A 297 17.25 6.55 1.67
C SER A 297 17.82 7.66 0.80
N MET A 298 17.10 8.79 0.64
CA MET A 298 17.59 9.98 -0.07
C MET A 298 18.77 10.63 0.66
N VAL A 299 18.78 10.66 2.00
CA VAL A 299 19.92 11.14 2.81
C VAL A 299 21.14 10.23 2.62
N PHE A 300 20.98 8.92 2.74
CA PHE A 300 22.07 7.96 2.51
C PHE A 300 22.61 8.05 1.07
N TYR A 301 21.72 8.17 0.10
CA TYR A 301 22.11 8.34 -1.30
C TYR A 301 22.88 9.64 -1.53
N ALA A 302 22.41 10.78 -0.97
CA ALA A 302 23.10 12.06 -1.06
C ALA A 302 24.50 12.02 -0.41
N HIS A 303 24.64 11.31 0.73
CA HIS A 303 25.94 11.10 1.38
C HIS A 303 26.90 10.33 0.49
N LEU A 304 26.46 9.19 -0.06
CA LEU A 304 27.29 8.35 -0.91
C LEU A 304 27.67 9.00 -2.26
N LEU A 305 26.80 9.84 -2.80
CA LEU A 305 27.09 10.58 -4.04
C LEU A 305 28.32 11.48 -3.94
N GLN A 306 28.61 12.04 -2.74
CA GLN A 306 29.75 12.93 -2.53
C GLN A 306 31.07 12.19 -2.77
N GLU A 307 31.18 10.94 -2.32
CA GLU A 307 32.37 10.12 -2.56
C GLU A 307 32.37 9.55 -3.99
N ALA A 308 31.19 9.10 -4.47
CA ALA A 308 31.08 8.40 -5.73
C ALA A 308 31.31 9.26 -6.99
N LEU A 309 31.01 10.57 -6.91
CA LEU A 309 31.08 11.52 -8.04
C LEU A 309 31.89 12.81 -7.72
N ASP A 310 32.89 12.73 -6.86
CA ASP A 310 33.72 13.85 -6.48
C ASP A 310 32.92 15.11 -6.07
N SER A 311 32.03 14.95 -5.10
CA SER A 311 31.23 16.02 -4.52
C SER A 311 30.36 16.79 -5.54
N PRO A 312 29.42 16.15 -6.20
CA PRO A 312 28.49 16.82 -7.13
C PRO A 312 27.61 17.84 -6.41
N THR A 313 27.04 18.77 -7.15
CA THR A 313 25.94 19.59 -6.63
C THR A 313 24.64 18.80 -6.73
N ILE A 314 23.95 18.63 -5.61
CA ILE A 314 22.68 17.92 -5.54
C ILE A 314 21.53 18.93 -5.55
N VAL A 315 20.61 18.81 -6.50
CA VAL A 315 19.39 19.61 -6.57
C VAL A 315 18.20 18.73 -6.24
N VAL A 316 17.57 18.96 -5.10
CA VAL A 316 16.39 18.23 -4.66
C VAL A 316 15.15 18.99 -5.09
N ILE A 317 14.34 18.37 -5.95
CA ILE A 317 13.10 18.97 -6.47
C ILE A 317 11.90 18.31 -5.80
N THR A 318 11.03 19.14 -5.25
CA THR A 318 9.77 18.72 -4.63
C THR A 318 8.58 19.32 -5.36
N ASP A 319 7.40 18.69 -5.25
CA ASP A 319 6.18 19.14 -5.93
C ASP A 319 5.51 20.32 -5.20
N ARG A 320 5.57 20.35 -3.87
CA ARG A 320 4.86 21.34 -3.04
C ARG A 320 5.74 21.87 -1.92
N ASN A 321 5.49 23.11 -1.52
CA ASN A 321 6.23 23.74 -0.41
C ASN A 321 6.13 22.97 0.91
N ASP A 322 4.96 22.38 1.24
CA ASP A 322 4.79 21.61 2.49
C ASP A 322 5.63 20.32 2.50
N LEU A 323 5.78 19.66 1.33
CA LEU A 323 6.63 18.49 1.16
C LEU A 323 8.12 18.87 1.16
N ASP A 324 8.41 20.02 0.59
CA ASP A 324 9.75 20.62 0.58
C ASP A 324 10.23 20.86 2.02
N ASP A 325 9.42 21.51 2.85
CA ASP A 325 9.73 21.77 4.26
C ASP A 325 9.98 20.47 5.06
N GLN A 326 9.23 19.40 4.81
CA GLN A 326 9.37 18.11 5.51
C GLN A 326 10.65 17.37 5.09
N LEU A 327 10.91 17.26 3.80
CA LEU A 327 12.10 16.58 3.28
C LEU A 327 13.38 17.35 3.62
N TYR A 328 13.34 18.68 3.45
CA TYR A 328 14.41 19.57 3.89
C TYR A 328 14.71 19.39 5.37
N GLY A 329 13.67 19.38 6.23
CA GLY A 329 13.83 19.16 7.66
C GLY A 329 14.52 17.84 7.99
N GLN A 330 14.27 16.75 7.22
CA GLN A 330 14.96 15.47 7.40
C GLN A 330 16.46 15.58 7.06
N PHE A 331 16.79 16.26 5.96
CA PHE A 331 18.19 16.50 5.57
C PHE A 331 18.90 17.40 6.59
N ALA A 332 18.25 18.45 7.06
CA ALA A 332 18.79 19.36 8.06
C ALA A 332 19.10 18.67 9.41
N LYS A 333 18.26 17.71 9.85
CA LYS A 333 18.52 16.89 11.04
C LYS A 333 19.73 15.98 10.89
N CYS A 334 20.09 15.60 9.66
CA CYS A 334 21.23 14.73 9.33
C CYS A 334 22.44 15.51 8.77
N LYS A 335 22.53 16.83 8.95
CA LYS A 335 23.57 17.68 8.36
C LYS A 335 24.98 17.27 8.75
N ASP A 336 25.19 16.78 9.96
CA ASP A 336 26.51 16.33 10.45
C ASP A 336 26.99 15.10 9.67
N PHE A 337 26.07 14.17 9.39
CA PHE A 337 26.33 13.02 8.53
C PHE A 337 26.60 13.41 7.08
N LEU A 338 25.80 14.35 6.54
CA LEU A 338 25.98 14.91 5.19
C LEU A 338 27.20 15.83 5.08
N ARG A 339 27.76 16.29 6.21
CA ARG A 339 28.88 17.25 6.28
C ARG A 339 28.64 18.55 5.53
N GLN A 340 27.39 18.91 5.38
CA GLN A 340 26.96 20.16 4.77
C GLN A 340 25.54 20.53 5.19
N GLU A 341 25.26 21.81 5.21
CA GLU A 341 23.92 22.33 5.51
C GLU A 341 23.13 22.41 4.20
N PRO A 342 21.95 21.79 4.11
CA PRO A 342 21.10 21.95 2.95
C PRO A 342 20.59 23.40 2.86
N MET A 343 20.40 23.88 1.63
CA MET A 343 19.95 25.23 1.37
C MET A 343 18.64 25.24 0.61
N HIS A 344 17.81 26.22 0.91
CA HIS A 344 16.57 26.49 0.20
C HIS A 344 16.77 27.55 -0.89
N ALA A 345 16.37 27.27 -2.13
CA ALA A 345 16.25 28.28 -3.15
C ALA A 345 14.91 29.01 -3.00
N GLU A 346 14.92 30.27 -2.58
CA GLU A 346 13.69 31.05 -2.34
C GLU A 346 13.03 31.51 -3.66
N SER A 347 13.83 31.82 -4.68
CA SER A 347 13.39 32.22 -6.00
C SER A 347 14.24 31.57 -7.08
N ARG A 348 13.84 31.77 -8.34
CA ARG A 348 14.62 31.31 -9.52
C ARG A 348 15.96 32.00 -9.61
N GLU A 349 16.02 33.30 -9.38
CA GLU A 349 17.26 34.09 -9.40
C GLU A 349 18.18 33.61 -8.29
N ASN A 350 17.62 33.28 -7.14
CA ASN A 350 18.37 32.70 -6.02
C ASN A 350 18.91 31.29 -6.39
N LEU A 351 18.09 30.42 -7.04
CA LEU A 351 18.55 29.13 -7.55
C LEU A 351 19.71 29.28 -8.56
N LYS A 352 19.59 30.23 -9.52
CA LYS A 352 20.65 30.54 -10.47
C LYS A 352 21.92 30.99 -9.78
N SER A 353 21.82 31.86 -8.78
CA SER A 353 22.94 32.35 -7.98
C SER A 353 23.60 31.22 -7.18
N LEU A 354 22.81 30.33 -6.54
CA LEU A 354 23.33 29.18 -5.78
C LEU A 354 24.05 28.18 -6.66
N LEU A 355 23.63 27.99 -7.91
CA LEU A 355 24.27 27.11 -8.90
C LEU A 355 25.50 27.76 -9.49
N ALA A 356 25.47 29.06 -9.84
CA ALA A 356 26.57 29.78 -10.45
C ALA A 356 27.71 30.08 -9.45
N GLY A 357 27.38 30.27 -8.18
CA GLY A 357 28.36 30.54 -7.11
C GLY A 357 29.18 29.33 -6.68
N ARG A 358 28.99 28.16 -7.29
CA ARG A 358 29.63 26.90 -6.89
C ARG A 358 30.20 26.16 -8.09
N GLN A 359 31.37 25.59 -7.93
CA GLN A 359 31.93 24.66 -8.92
C GLN A 359 31.65 23.20 -8.60
N ALA A 360 31.47 22.87 -7.32
CA ALA A 360 31.17 21.53 -6.82
C ALA A 360 30.42 21.63 -5.47
N ASN A 361 29.93 20.47 -4.98
CA ASN A 361 29.28 20.31 -3.68
C ASN A 361 27.98 21.11 -3.53
N GLY A 362 27.29 20.91 -2.42
CA GLY A 362 26.04 21.59 -2.05
C GLY A 362 24.80 20.78 -2.30
N ILE A 363 23.85 20.91 -1.36
CA ILE A 363 22.52 20.32 -1.46
C ILE A 363 21.52 21.49 -1.50
N ILE A 364 20.80 21.64 -2.62
CA ILE A 364 19.92 22.77 -2.88
C ILE A 364 18.50 22.24 -3.04
N PHE A 365 17.61 22.66 -2.18
CA PHE A 365 16.18 22.36 -2.24
C PHE A 365 15.44 23.41 -3.05
N THR A 366 14.51 22.95 -3.89
CA THR A 366 13.70 23.82 -4.76
C THR A 366 12.39 23.14 -5.15
N THR A 367 11.41 23.93 -5.55
CA THR A 367 10.14 23.42 -6.09
C THR A 367 10.08 23.55 -7.61
N MET A 368 9.26 22.70 -8.23
CA MET A 368 9.09 22.67 -9.70
C MET A 368 8.69 24.00 -10.32
N GLN A 369 7.87 24.79 -9.60
CA GLN A 369 7.38 26.08 -10.11
C GLN A 369 8.52 27.06 -10.41
N LYS A 370 9.66 26.94 -9.73
CA LYS A 370 10.82 27.82 -9.94
C LYS A 370 11.56 27.55 -11.27
N PHE A 371 11.14 26.51 -12.02
CA PHE A 371 11.66 26.22 -13.36
C PHE A 371 10.71 26.64 -14.47
N GLU A 372 9.41 26.88 -14.22
CA GLU A 372 8.37 27.06 -15.27
C GLU A 372 8.56 28.31 -16.14
N GLU A 373 9.30 29.31 -15.67
CA GLU A 373 9.54 30.55 -16.41
C GLU A 373 10.84 30.55 -17.25
N ALA A 374 11.45 29.39 -17.46
CA ALA A 374 12.81 29.28 -17.98
C ALA A 374 12.85 29.11 -19.50
N HIS A 375 13.38 30.13 -20.20
CA HIS A 375 13.80 30.03 -21.60
C HIS A 375 15.33 29.82 -21.76
N GLU A 376 16.11 29.95 -20.68
CA GLU A 376 17.57 29.82 -20.69
C GLU A 376 18.05 28.77 -19.69
N ALA A 377 19.18 28.10 -20.01
CA ALA A 377 19.85 27.19 -19.10
C ALA A 377 20.28 27.90 -17.81
N LEU A 378 19.97 27.30 -16.65
CA LEU A 378 20.42 27.77 -15.33
C LEU A 378 21.88 27.39 -15.09
N SER A 379 22.30 26.24 -15.60
CA SER A 379 23.69 25.77 -15.56
C SER A 379 23.94 24.70 -16.62
N GLU A 380 25.10 24.75 -17.27
CA GLU A 380 25.56 23.74 -18.23
C GLU A 380 26.51 22.71 -17.59
N ARG A 381 26.67 22.72 -16.29
CA ARG A 381 27.55 21.83 -15.53
C ARG A 381 27.10 20.37 -15.65
N HIS A 382 28.09 19.45 -15.77
CA HIS A 382 27.86 18.00 -15.80
C HIS A 382 27.83 17.36 -14.40
N ASN A 383 28.41 18.02 -13.38
CA ASN A 383 28.47 17.51 -12.01
C ASN A 383 27.27 17.96 -11.16
N ILE A 384 26.07 17.92 -11.74
CA ILE A 384 24.81 18.17 -11.05
C ILE A 384 23.99 16.89 -11.08
N VAL A 385 23.50 16.48 -9.90
CA VAL A 385 22.54 15.38 -9.77
C VAL A 385 21.21 15.95 -9.29
N VAL A 386 20.16 15.72 -10.04
CA VAL A 386 18.81 16.14 -9.73
C VAL A 386 18.05 14.97 -9.11
N MET A 387 17.65 15.11 -7.86
CA MET A 387 16.81 14.16 -7.12
C MET A 387 15.37 14.69 -7.12
N ALA A 388 14.49 14.06 -7.86
CA ALA A 388 13.07 14.43 -7.90
C ALA A 388 12.25 13.56 -6.94
N ASP A 389 11.66 14.19 -5.90
CA ASP A 389 10.71 13.48 -5.03
C ASP A 389 9.33 13.42 -5.69
N GLU A 390 8.56 12.36 -5.39
CA GLU A 390 7.25 12.06 -5.96
C GLU A 390 7.24 12.10 -7.50
N ALA A 391 8.26 11.47 -8.11
CA ALA A 391 8.53 11.50 -9.55
C ALA A 391 7.39 11.00 -10.47
N HIS A 392 6.38 10.31 -9.89
CA HIS A 392 5.20 9.78 -10.60
C HIS A 392 4.15 10.85 -10.93
N ARG A 393 4.21 12.04 -10.35
CA ARG A 393 3.19 13.06 -10.58
C ARG A 393 3.23 13.55 -12.02
N GLY A 394 2.07 13.54 -12.72
CA GLY A 394 1.93 13.83 -14.15
C GLY A 394 2.40 15.21 -14.65
N GLN A 395 3.01 16.00 -13.77
CA GLN A 395 3.67 17.26 -14.09
C GLN A 395 5.04 17.05 -14.77
N TYR A 396 5.60 15.82 -14.69
CA TYR A 396 6.85 15.46 -15.36
C TYR A 396 6.69 15.07 -16.84
N GLY A 397 5.69 15.64 -17.55
CA GLY A 397 5.49 15.37 -18.99
C GLY A 397 6.59 15.98 -19.86
N LEU A 398 7.02 15.24 -20.89
CA LEU A 398 7.91 15.73 -21.96
C LEU A 398 7.13 16.31 -23.14
N THR A 399 5.79 16.09 -23.20
CA THR A 399 4.94 16.46 -24.33
C THR A 399 4.51 17.91 -24.30
N GLU A 400 4.51 18.55 -25.45
CA GLU A 400 3.96 19.88 -25.64
C GLU A 400 2.43 19.77 -25.82
N THR A 401 1.69 20.58 -25.10
CA THR A 401 0.25 20.72 -25.26
C THR A 401 -0.07 22.12 -25.74
N VAL A 402 -0.88 22.22 -26.81
CA VAL A 402 -1.34 23.52 -27.32
C VAL A 402 -2.68 23.84 -26.68
N ASP A 403 -2.76 24.96 -25.99
CA ASP A 403 -4.05 25.47 -25.50
C ASP A 403 -4.91 25.88 -26.70
N ALA A 404 -5.97 25.13 -26.97
CA ALA A 404 -6.84 25.34 -28.15
C ALA A 404 -7.55 26.70 -28.13
N LYS A 405 -7.64 27.42 -27.01
CA LYS A 405 -8.26 28.74 -26.88
C LYS A 405 -7.28 29.89 -27.10
N THR A 406 -6.03 29.73 -26.66
CA THR A 406 -5.04 30.82 -26.68
C THR A 406 -3.94 30.59 -27.75
N GLY A 407 -3.85 29.41 -28.36
CA GLY A 407 -2.78 29.04 -29.26
C GLY A 407 -1.39 28.92 -28.59
N LYS A 408 -1.30 29.08 -27.28
CA LYS A 408 -0.05 28.99 -26.53
C LYS A 408 0.38 27.52 -26.37
N VAL A 409 1.63 27.26 -26.74
CA VAL A 409 2.26 25.97 -26.49
C VAL A 409 2.66 25.88 -25.02
N LYS A 410 2.09 24.93 -24.27
CA LYS A 410 2.51 24.61 -22.92
C LYS A 410 3.49 23.45 -22.97
N ILE A 411 4.74 23.73 -22.63
CA ILE A 411 5.82 22.73 -22.58
C ILE A 411 5.69 21.94 -21.27
N GLY A 412 5.84 20.63 -21.32
CA GLY A 412 5.83 19.80 -20.12
C GLY A 412 6.95 20.15 -19.15
N THR A 413 6.65 20.19 -17.86
CA THR A 413 7.56 20.67 -16.80
C THR A 413 8.88 19.89 -16.76
N ALA A 414 8.86 18.58 -17.00
CA ALA A 414 10.08 17.77 -17.07
C ALA A 414 11.03 18.20 -18.19
N ARG A 415 10.46 18.58 -19.35
CA ARG A 415 11.25 19.11 -20.45
C ARG A 415 11.84 20.48 -20.13
N VAL A 416 11.08 21.31 -19.41
CA VAL A 416 11.58 22.59 -18.93
C VAL A 416 12.77 22.40 -17.98
N ILE A 417 12.67 21.49 -17.00
CA ILE A 417 13.75 21.19 -16.05
C ILE A 417 14.97 20.64 -16.81
N ARG A 418 14.80 19.70 -17.74
CA ARG A 418 15.91 19.20 -18.54
C ARG A 418 16.56 20.27 -19.43
N ASN A 419 15.78 21.19 -19.99
CA ASN A 419 16.31 22.30 -20.79
C ASN A 419 17.11 23.30 -19.92
N THR A 420 16.73 23.46 -18.65
CA THR A 420 17.42 24.38 -17.73
C THR A 420 18.68 23.81 -17.10
N LEU A 421 18.78 22.48 -16.98
CA LEU A 421 19.94 21.73 -16.51
C LEU A 421 20.27 20.60 -17.51
N PRO A 422 20.70 20.93 -18.75
CA PRO A 422 20.75 19.97 -19.86
C PRO A 422 21.75 18.82 -19.65
N ASN A 423 22.80 19.05 -18.89
CA ASN A 423 23.88 18.09 -18.66
C ASN A 423 23.79 17.42 -17.29
N ALA A 424 22.75 17.69 -16.50
CA ALA A 424 22.56 17.07 -15.18
C ALA A 424 22.11 15.60 -15.31
N THR A 425 22.42 14.82 -14.29
CA THR A 425 21.89 13.46 -14.14
C THR A 425 20.63 13.49 -13.27
N TYR A 426 19.58 12.77 -13.70
CA TYR A 426 18.27 12.80 -13.08
C TYR A 426 17.91 11.45 -12.48
N ILE A 427 17.52 11.44 -11.21
CA ILE A 427 16.99 10.27 -10.51
C ILE A 427 15.64 10.61 -9.89
N GLY A 428 14.66 9.72 -10.06
CA GLY A 428 13.33 9.88 -9.51
C GLY A 428 13.11 9.01 -8.27
N PHE A 429 12.58 9.61 -7.20
CA PHE A 429 12.13 8.91 -6.00
C PHE A 429 10.62 8.94 -5.94
N THR A 430 9.98 7.80 -5.66
CA THR A 430 8.52 7.73 -5.60
C THR A 430 8.03 6.71 -4.57
N GLY A 431 6.92 7.03 -3.89
CA GLY A 431 6.20 6.09 -3.03
C GLY A 431 5.18 5.25 -3.77
N THR A 432 5.02 5.47 -5.07
CA THR A 432 3.95 4.87 -5.87
C THR A 432 4.44 4.42 -7.22
N PRO A 433 3.88 3.33 -7.80
CA PRO A 433 4.30 2.85 -9.10
C PRO A 433 3.95 3.86 -10.20
N ILE A 434 4.78 3.89 -11.20
CA ILE A 434 4.51 4.63 -12.42
C ILE A 434 3.53 3.78 -13.24
N SER A 435 2.36 4.34 -13.56
CA SER A 435 1.39 3.62 -14.38
C SER A 435 1.96 3.30 -15.77
N SER A 436 1.51 2.20 -16.37
CA SER A 436 1.90 1.83 -17.74
C SER A 436 1.53 2.89 -18.79
N LYS A 437 0.62 3.82 -18.43
CA LYS A 437 0.22 4.96 -19.27
C LYS A 437 1.16 6.16 -19.12
N ASP A 438 1.95 6.22 -18.04
CA ASP A 438 2.91 7.29 -17.79
C ASP A 438 4.29 6.92 -18.37
N ARG A 439 4.37 6.88 -19.71
CA ARG A 439 5.65 6.71 -20.42
C ARG A 439 6.60 7.87 -20.13
N SER A 440 6.07 9.04 -19.80
CA SER A 440 6.85 10.26 -19.63
C SER A 440 7.84 10.18 -18.47
N THR A 441 7.50 9.57 -17.35
CA THR A 441 8.42 9.44 -16.20
C THR A 441 9.62 8.54 -16.53
N ARG A 442 9.41 7.43 -17.24
CA ARG A 442 10.52 6.58 -17.73
C ARG A 442 11.38 7.27 -18.78
N GLU A 443 10.78 8.10 -19.63
CA GLU A 443 11.51 8.88 -20.62
C GLU A 443 12.43 9.93 -19.98
N VAL A 444 12.03 10.45 -18.78
CA VAL A 444 12.80 11.44 -18.04
C VAL A 444 13.87 10.81 -17.19
N PHE A 445 13.53 9.81 -16.39
CA PHE A 445 14.40 9.26 -15.34
C PHE A 445 15.05 7.92 -15.72
N GLY A 446 14.48 7.16 -16.64
CA GLY A 446 14.89 5.80 -16.96
C GLY A 446 14.03 4.72 -16.28
N ASP A 447 14.50 3.49 -16.31
CA ASP A 447 13.81 2.34 -15.71
C ASP A 447 13.88 2.29 -14.18
N TYR A 448 13.14 1.36 -13.56
CA TYR A 448 13.22 1.14 -12.12
C TYR A 448 14.60 0.62 -11.71
N ILE A 449 15.18 1.25 -10.71
CA ILE A 449 16.43 0.82 -10.06
C ILE A 449 16.11 -0.27 -9.02
N ASP A 450 15.13 0.02 -8.19
CA ASP A 450 14.72 -0.86 -7.11
C ASP A 450 13.22 -0.69 -6.82
N ILE A 451 12.60 -1.77 -6.35
CA ILE A 451 11.19 -1.82 -6.03
C ILE A 451 11.00 -2.44 -4.66
N TYR A 452 10.49 -1.65 -3.72
CA TYR A 452 10.08 -2.10 -2.39
C TYR A 452 8.62 -1.76 -2.17
N ASP A 453 7.75 -2.73 -2.46
CA ASP A 453 6.31 -2.55 -2.47
C ASP A 453 5.68 -2.55 -1.07
N MET A 454 4.36 -2.27 -0.99
CA MET A 454 3.65 -2.17 0.27
C MET A 454 3.60 -3.51 1.01
N THR A 455 3.54 -4.61 0.30
CA THR A 455 3.44 -5.94 0.89
C THR A 455 4.76 -6.34 1.53
N GLN A 456 5.87 -6.11 0.82
CA GLN A 456 7.21 -6.31 1.40
C GLN A 456 7.40 -5.46 2.66
N ALA A 457 6.98 -4.21 2.61
CA ALA A 457 7.11 -3.30 3.75
C ALA A 457 6.29 -3.76 4.98
N VAL A 458 5.12 -4.37 4.78
CA VAL A 458 4.33 -4.96 5.86
C VAL A 458 4.98 -6.22 6.43
N GLU A 459 5.48 -7.10 5.56
CA GLU A 459 6.17 -8.33 5.99
C GLU A 459 7.47 -8.05 6.76
N ASP A 460 8.15 -6.96 6.41
CA ASP A 460 9.36 -6.51 7.09
C ASP A 460 9.08 -5.72 8.37
N GLY A 461 7.79 -5.45 8.65
CA GLY A 461 7.41 -4.60 9.78
C GLY A 461 7.77 -3.12 9.62
N ALA A 462 8.23 -2.70 8.43
CA ALA A 462 8.52 -1.30 8.11
C ALA A 462 7.24 -0.46 8.03
N THR A 463 6.12 -1.10 7.68
CA THR A 463 4.78 -0.52 7.76
C THR A 463 3.82 -1.52 8.41
N ARG A 464 2.64 -1.04 8.81
CA ARG A 464 1.60 -1.89 9.38
C ARG A 464 0.55 -2.27 8.33
N PRO A 465 -0.12 -3.42 8.46
CA PRO A 465 -1.21 -3.81 7.58
C PRO A 465 -2.36 -2.80 7.66
N VAL A 466 -3.12 -2.72 6.57
CA VAL A 466 -4.33 -1.91 6.49
C VAL A 466 -5.53 -2.83 6.39
N TYR A 467 -6.47 -2.65 7.31
CA TYR A 467 -7.76 -3.31 7.33
C TYR A 467 -8.80 -2.41 6.65
N TYR A 468 -9.76 -3.03 6.01
CA TYR A 468 -10.81 -2.34 5.29
C TYR A 468 -12.18 -2.79 5.79
N GLU A 469 -13.04 -1.81 6.09
CA GLU A 469 -14.43 -2.02 6.49
C GLU A 469 -15.34 -1.18 5.59
N SER A 470 -16.27 -1.82 4.89
CA SER A 470 -17.23 -1.13 4.05
C SER A 470 -18.51 -0.82 4.83
N ARG A 471 -18.88 0.46 4.87
CA ARG A 471 -20.12 0.99 5.46
C ARG A 471 -20.77 1.93 4.46
N VAL A 472 -21.38 1.36 3.41
CA VAL A 472 -21.97 2.17 2.35
C VAL A 472 -23.31 2.74 2.81
N ILE A 473 -23.50 4.05 2.59
CA ILE A 473 -24.77 4.70 2.85
C ILE A 473 -25.78 4.26 1.79
N LYS A 474 -26.88 3.61 2.19
CA LYS A 474 -27.97 3.28 1.30
C LYS A 474 -28.76 4.54 0.98
N LEU A 475 -28.67 4.97 -0.26
CA LEU A 475 -29.45 6.09 -0.79
C LEU A 475 -30.68 5.53 -1.47
N ASN A 476 -31.84 5.77 -0.91
CA ASN A 476 -33.12 5.44 -1.55
C ASN A 476 -33.54 6.62 -2.42
N LEU A 477 -33.22 6.52 -3.72
CA LEU A 477 -33.73 7.43 -4.72
C LEU A 477 -35.12 6.97 -5.11
N ASP A 478 -36.13 7.86 -5.03
CA ASP A 478 -37.46 7.57 -5.51
C ASP A 478 -37.42 7.22 -7.01
N GLU A 479 -37.84 6.00 -7.33
CA GLU A 479 -37.73 5.42 -8.67
C GLU A 479 -38.48 6.26 -9.73
N ALA A 480 -39.56 6.92 -9.35
CA ALA A 480 -40.31 7.82 -10.22
C ALA A 480 -39.50 9.09 -10.55
N THR A 481 -38.73 9.61 -9.58
CA THR A 481 -37.89 10.78 -9.78
C THR A 481 -36.60 10.42 -10.52
N LEU A 482 -36.06 9.21 -10.35
CA LEU A 482 -34.94 8.70 -11.17
C LEU A 482 -35.31 8.65 -12.65
N ARG A 483 -36.49 8.11 -12.96
CA ARG A 483 -37.03 8.10 -14.34
C ARG A 483 -37.26 9.50 -14.90
N LEU A 484 -37.71 10.43 -14.07
CA LEU A 484 -37.86 11.83 -14.47
C LEU A 484 -36.50 12.49 -14.76
N ILE A 485 -35.50 12.23 -13.93
CA ILE A 485 -34.13 12.76 -14.11
C ILE A 485 -33.49 12.19 -15.38
N ASP A 486 -33.61 10.89 -15.61
CA ASP A 486 -33.11 10.27 -16.83
C ASP A 486 -33.80 10.82 -18.06
N THR A 487 -35.11 10.97 -18.04
CA THR A 487 -35.88 11.54 -19.13
C THR A 487 -35.51 13.03 -19.39
N GLU A 488 -35.41 13.84 -18.36
CA GLU A 488 -34.98 15.23 -18.46
C GLU A 488 -33.53 15.35 -18.92
N TYR A 489 -32.65 14.45 -18.45
CA TYR A 489 -31.26 14.40 -18.87
C TYR A 489 -31.17 14.06 -20.37
N ASP A 490 -31.92 13.06 -20.84
CA ASP A 490 -31.92 12.64 -22.23
C ASP A 490 -32.47 13.75 -23.14
N ILE A 491 -33.54 14.46 -22.72
CA ILE A 491 -34.06 15.63 -23.43
C ILE A 491 -33.04 16.76 -23.52
N MET A 492 -32.32 17.04 -22.43
CA MET A 492 -31.31 18.08 -22.38
C MET A 492 -30.06 17.71 -23.18
N SER A 493 -29.64 16.44 -23.09
CA SER A 493 -28.45 15.94 -23.78
C SER A 493 -28.64 15.83 -25.28
N ALA A 494 -29.88 15.54 -25.74
CA ALA A 494 -30.21 15.52 -27.18
C ALA A 494 -29.95 16.86 -27.93
N ASN A 495 -29.90 17.96 -27.19
CA ASN A 495 -29.68 19.30 -27.71
C ASN A 495 -28.31 19.90 -27.36
N ALA A 496 -27.40 19.11 -26.78
CA ALA A 496 -26.06 19.53 -26.41
C ALA A 496 -24.99 18.83 -27.26
N ASP A 497 -23.83 19.47 -27.44
CA ASP A 497 -22.69 18.86 -28.08
C ASP A 497 -22.13 17.73 -27.21
N GLU A 498 -21.61 16.67 -27.84
CA GLU A 498 -21.13 15.44 -27.18
C GLU A 498 -20.05 15.73 -26.09
N GLU A 499 -19.20 16.71 -26.39
CA GLU A 499 -18.17 17.21 -25.46
C GLU A 499 -18.77 17.90 -24.21
N VAL A 500 -19.89 18.59 -24.38
CA VAL A 500 -20.65 19.22 -23.27
C VAL A 500 -21.36 18.18 -22.42
N ILE A 501 -21.89 17.12 -23.05
CA ILE A 501 -22.51 15.98 -22.37
C ILE A 501 -21.49 15.23 -21.51
N GLU A 502 -20.31 14.89 -22.09
CA GLU A 502 -19.23 14.23 -21.37
C GLU A 502 -18.69 15.08 -20.21
N LYS A 503 -18.56 16.38 -20.42
CA LYS A 503 -18.14 17.31 -19.39
C LYS A 503 -19.20 17.46 -18.31
N SER A 504 -20.48 17.50 -18.66
CA SER A 504 -21.59 17.47 -17.71
C SER A 504 -21.61 16.18 -16.89
N LYS A 505 -21.40 15.01 -17.49
CA LYS A 505 -21.28 13.72 -16.79
C LYS A 505 -20.12 13.70 -15.80
N ARG A 506 -19.01 14.41 -16.11
CA ARG A 506 -17.85 14.52 -15.21
C ARG A 506 -18.03 15.57 -14.11
N GLU A 507 -18.62 16.71 -14.44
CA GLU A 507 -18.79 17.86 -13.55
C GLU A 507 -20.10 17.83 -12.76
N LEU A 508 -21.02 16.90 -13.10
CA LEU A 508 -22.30 16.84 -12.42
C LEU A 508 -22.06 16.73 -10.92
N GLY A 509 -22.41 17.81 -10.24
CA GLY A 509 -22.55 17.87 -8.82
C GLY A 509 -23.62 16.93 -8.24
N GLN A 510 -23.97 15.88 -8.99
CA GLN A 510 -24.83 14.78 -8.55
C GLN A 510 -24.29 14.17 -7.27
N MET A 511 -22.99 13.85 -7.27
CA MET A 511 -22.35 13.25 -6.12
C MET A 511 -22.28 14.24 -4.93
N GLU A 512 -21.99 15.51 -5.17
CA GLU A 512 -21.97 16.52 -4.11
C GLU A 512 -23.37 16.80 -3.55
N ALA A 513 -24.39 16.84 -4.41
CA ALA A 513 -25.77 17.02 -3.97
C ALA A 513 -26.27 15.81 -3.16
N ILE A 514 -25.93 14.60 -3.59
CA ILE A 514 -26.27 13.33 -2.94
C ILE A 514 -25.54 13.22 -1.59
N LEU A 515 -24.24 13.30 -1.60
CA LEU A 515 -23.42 13.15 -0.41
C LEU A 515 -23.60 14.32 0.58
N GLY A 516 -23.97 15.50 0.10
CA GLY A 516 -24.19 16.69 0.93
C GLY A 516 -25.64 16.87 1.43
N ASN A 517 -26.55 15.93 1.16
CA ASN A 517 -27.91 15.97 1.68
C ASN A 517 -27.91 15.84 3.21
N ASP A 518 -28.75 16.62 3.90
CA ASP A 518 -28.75 16.70 5.36
C ASP A 518 -29.12 15.36 6.02
N ASN A 519 -30.03 14.57 5.43
CA ASN A 519 -30.39 13.25 5.94
C ASN A 519 -29.19 12.28 5.78
N THR A 520 -28.51 12.32 4.65
CA THR A 520 -27.30 11.51 4.40
C THR A 520 -26.18 11.87 5.37
N ILE A 521 -25.94 13.16 5.59
CA ILE A 521 -24.95 13.65 6.57
C ILE A 521 -25.32 13.23 7.99
N ASN A 522 -26.60 13.31 8.36
CA ASN A 522 -27.06 12.89 9.68
C ASN A 522 -26.81 11.40 9.93
N SER A 523 -27.16 10.55 8.98
CA SER A 523 -26.90 9.11 9.05
C SER A 523 -25.42 8.80 9.10
N LEU A 524 -24.62 9.42 8.24
CA LEU A 524 -23.16 9.29 8.21
C LEU A 524 -22.53 9.66 9.55
N VAL A 525 -22.85 10.83 10.07
CA VAL A 525 -22.24 11.33 11.30
C VAL A 525 -22.66 10.48 12.50
N SER A 526 -23.93 10.06 12.57
CA SER A 526 -24.38 9.16 13.64
C SER A 526 -23.59 7.85 13.63
N ASP A 527 -23.42 7.21 12.47
CA ASP A 527 -22.66 5.95 12.37
C ASP A 527 -21.16 6.14 12.67
N ILE A 528 -20.55 7.23 12.18
CA ILE A 528 -19.16 7.54 12.52
C ILE A 528 -18.97 7.69 14.04
N LEU A 529 -19.88 8.43 14.70
CA LEU A 529 -19.81 8.65 16.14
C LEU A 529 -19.98 7.34 16.91
N ASP A 530 -21.00 6.56 16.57
CA ASP A 530 -21.25 5.25 17.20
C ASP A 530 -20.08 4.29 17.01
N HIS A 531 -19.54 4.20 15.78
CA HIS A 531 -18.36 3.37 15.49
C HIS A 531 -17.12 3.85 16.24
N TYR A 532 -16.88 5.18 16.27
CA TYR A 532 -15.73 5.75 16.92
C TYR A 532 -15.77 5.53 18.44
N GLU A 533 -16.88 5.90 19.09
CA GLU A 533 -17.04 5.80 20.54
C GLU A 533 -16.97 4.35 21.04
N ASN A 534 -17.61 3.43 20.32
CA ASN A 534 -17.66 2.02 20.74
C ASN A 534 -16.38 1.23 20.43
N ASN A 535 -15.66 1.57 19.35
CA ASN A 535 -14.60 0.70 18.85
C ASN A 535 -13.22 1.38 18.73
N ARG A 536 -13.14 2.70 18.68
CA ARG A 536 -11.89 3.38 18.28
C ARG A 536 -11.38 4.41 19.30
N GLU A 537 -12.24 5.01 20.10
CA GLU A 537 -11.87 6.08 21.04
C GLU A 537 -10.80 5.67 22.02
N ASN A 538 -10.92 4.48 22.58
CA ASN A 538 -10.01 3.92 23.57
C ASN A 538 -8.88 3.08 22.98
N LEU A 539 -8.79 3.01 21.63
CA LEU A 539 -7.73 2.27 20.98
C LEU A 539 -6.49 3.15 20.79
N LEU A 540 -5.36 2.73 21.36
CA LEU A 540 -4.09 3.47 21.32
C LEU A 540 -4.27 4.91 21.84
N THR A 541 -4.25 5.89 20.90
CA THR A 541 -4.39 7.33 21.18
C THR A 541 -5.74 7.88 20.77
N GLY A 542 -6.64 7.05 20.25
CA GLY A 542 -7.97 7.45 19.78
C GLY A 542 -7.96 8.38 18.56
N LYS A 543 -6.86 8.47 17.81
CA LYS A 543 -6.77 9.36 16.64
C LYS A 543 -7.46 8.79 15.42
N ALA A 544 -8.31 9.63 14.81
CA ALA A 544 -9.06 9.33 13.60
C ALA A 544 -9.03 10.51 12.61
N MET A 545 -9.21 10.20 11.33
CA MET A 545 -9.30 11.18 10.26
C MET A 545 -10.58 10.92 9.46
N ILE A 546 -11.36 11.97 9.17
CA ILE A 546 -12.54 11.92 8.31
C ILE A 546 -12.19 12.63 7.01
N VAL A 547 -12.23 11.89 5.90
CA VAL A 547 -11.97 12.44 4.55
C VAL A 547 -13.30 12.79 3.91
N ALA A 548 -13.61 14.07 3.83
CA ALA A 548 -14.86 14.57 3.27
C ALA A 548 -14.74 14.83 1.76
N TYR A 549 -15.86 14.65 1.04
CA TYR A 549 -15.92 14.82 -0.41
C TYR A 549 -15.54 16.24 -0.86
N SER A 550 -16.09 17.25 -0.17
CA SER A 550 -15.87 18.66 -0.49
C SER A 550 -15.83 19.53 0.76
N ARG A 551 -15.42 20.79 0.61
CA ARG A 551 -15.33 21.75 1.69
C ARG A 551 -16.71 22.03 2.36
N PRO A 552 -17.82 22.24 1.61
CA PRO A 552 -19.15 22.35 2.19
C PRO A 552 -19.57 21.11 3.00
N ILE A 553 -19.26 19.91 2.52
CA ILE A 553 -19.57 18.65 3.22
C ILE A 553 -18.73 18.52 4.49
N ALA A 554 -17.45 18.88 4.45
CA ALA A 554 -16.59 18.88 5.64
C ALA A 554 -17.17 19.77 6.76
N MET A 555 -17.66 20.97 6.40
CA MET A 555 -18.30 21.88 7.35
C MET A 555 -19.64 21.35 7.88
N LYS A 556 -20.44 20.69 7.04
CA LYS A 556 -21.68 20.04 7.48
C LYS A 556 -21.40 18.92 8.49
N ILE A 557 -20.41 18.06 8.20
CA ILE A 557 -19.97 16.99 9.11
C ILE A 557 -19.53 17.60 10.45
N TYR A 558 -18.68 18.61 10.42
CA TYR A 558 -18.19 19.29 11.62
C TYR A 558 -19.32 19.86 12.49
N LYS A 559 -20.21 20.64 11.89
CA LYS A 559 -21.36 21.22 12.59
C LYS A 559 -22.24 20.14 13.19
N ARG A 560 -22.53 19.08 12.43
CA ARG A 560 -23.36 17.99 12.89
C ARG A 560 -22.73 17.19 14.02
N ILE A 561 -21.42 16.98 14.01
CA ILE A 561 -20.69 16.36 15.14
C ILE A 561 -20.87 17.21 16.39
N LEU A 562 -20.66 18.54 16.31
CA LEU A 562 -20.80 19.42 17.47
C LEU A 562 -22.24 19.58 17.96
N GLU A 563 -23.24 19.48 17.09
CA GLU A 563 -24.65 19.41 17.50
C GLU A 563 -24.95 18.15 18.32
N LEU A 564 -24.44 17.00 17.90
CA LEU A 564 -24.66 15.73 18.60
C LEU A 564 -23.74 15.54 19.81
N ARG A 565 -22.56 16.16 19.79
CA ARG A 565 -21.53 16.10 20.85
C ARG A 565 -20.96 17.48 21.15
N PRO A 566 -21.70 18.37 21.82
CA PRO A 566 -21.25 19.74 22.12
C PRO A 566 -19.92 19.79 22.89
N ALA A 567 -19.63 18.78 23.71
CA ALA A 567 -18.39 18.69 24.47
C ALA A 567 -17.13 18.40 23.62
N TRP A 568 -17.29 18.12 22.33
CA TRP A 568 -16.17 17.74 21.45
C TRP A 568 -15.51 18.92 20.73
N THR A 569 -15.77 20.15 21.11
CA THR A 569 -15.21 21.37 20.49
C THR A 569 -13.67 21.33 20.40
N GLU A 570 -12.99 20.79 21.41
CA GLU A 570 -11.53 20.63 21.42
C GLU A 570 -11.07 19.30 20.81
N LYS A 571 -11.97 18.34 20.68
CA LYS A 571 -11.68 16.98 20.20
C LYS A 571 -11.68 16.85 18.69
N VAL A 572 -12.43 17.71 17.99
CA VAL A 572 -12.62 17.68 16.53
C VAL A 572 -12.19 19.00 15.90
N ALA A 573 -11.44 18.94 14.81
CA ALA A 573 -11.06 20.12 14.04
C ALA A 573 -11.20 19.89 12.53
N VAL A 574 -11.43 20.98 11.77
CA VAL A 574 -11.46 20.98 10.30
C VAL A 574 -10.15 21.52 9.77
N VAL A 575 -9.54 20.78 8.84
CA VAL A 575 -8.29 21.17 8.18
C VAL A 575 -8.48 21.14 6.67
N MET A 576 -8.63 22.32 6.08
CA MET A 576 -8.81 22.47 4.64
C MET A 576 -8.29 23.82 4.14
N THR A 577 -8.17 23.99 2.83
CA THR A 577 -7.78 25.25 2.22
C THR A 577 -8.85 26.33 2.44
N SER A 578 -8.45 27.59 2.64
CA SER A 578 -9.36 28.75 2.65
C SER A 578 -9.59 29.26 1.23
N GLY A 579 -10.80 29.72 0.93
CA GLY A 579 -11.17 30.33 -0.33
C GLY A 579 -11.59 31.81 -0.15
N ASN A 580 -11.42 32.63 -1.19
CA ASN A 580 -11.77 34.03 -1.14
C ASN A 580 -13.27 34.29 -0.90
N ASN A 581 -14.11 33.34 -1.30
CA ASN A 581 -15.58 33.42 -1.18
C ASN A 581 -16.15 32.65 0.02
N ASP A 582 -15.30 32.23 0.98
CA ASP A 582 -15.76 31.51 2.15
C ASP A 582 -16.64 32.40 3.05
N PRO A 583 -17.74 31.86 3.61
CA PRO A 583 -18.52 32.51 4.63
C PRO A 583 -17.62 32.93 5.81
N GLU A 584 -17.97 34.05 6.48
CA GLU A 584 -17.18 34.58 7.59
C GLU A 584 -17.02 33.53 8.73
N GLU A 585 -18.09 32.81 9.04
CA GLU A 585 -18.11 31.73 10.01
C GLU A 585 -17.09 30.60 9.66
N TRP A 586 -16.88 30.32 8.38
CA TRP A 586 -15.87 29.31 7.97
C TRP A 586 -14.46 29.82 8.17
N ARG A 587 -14.22 31.13 7.96
CA ARG A 587 -12.89 31.73 8.12
C ARG A 587 -12.39 31.64 9.56
N GLU A 588 -13.28 31.75 10.52
CA GLU A 588 -12.94 31.57 11.94
C GLU A 588 -12.55 30.15 12.26
N ILE A 589 -13.26 29.15 11.72
CA ILE A 589 -13.02 27.73 11.97
C ILE A 589 -11.77 27.23 11.23
N ILE A 590 -11.60 27.59 9.95
CA ILE A 590 -10.47 27.15 9.11
C ILE A 590 -9.17 27.82 9.51
N GLY A 591 -9.24 29.11 9.88
CA GLY A 591 -8.11 29.92 10.27
C GLY A 591 -7.10 30.18 9.14
N ASN A 592 -5.98 30.79 9.52
CA ASN A 592 -4.86 31.08 8.64
C ASN A 592 -3.82 29.93 8.66
N LYS A 593 -2.68 30.09 7.98
CA LYS A 593 -1.59 29.11 7.95
C LYS A 593 -1.08 28.79 9.36
N HIS A 594 -0.86 29.79 10.21
CA HIS A 594 -0.40 29.61 11.58
C HIS A 594 -1.36 28.75 12.41
N HIS A 595 -2.65 29.00 12.31
CA HIS A 595 -3.68 28.18 12.98
C HIS A 595 -3.62 26.70 12.54
N LYS A 596 -3.46 26.45 11.25
CA LYS A 596 -3.33 25.07 10.71
C LYS A 596 -2.06 24.39 11.20
N ASP A 597 -0.95 25.13 11.31
CA ASP A 597 0.31 24.63 11.87
C ASP A 597 0.17 24.29 13.37
N GLU A 598 -0.60 25.08 14.12
CA GLU A 598 -0.93 24.76 15.52
C GLU A 598 -1.82 23.52 15.63
N LEU A 599 -2.83 23.37 14.77
CA LEU A 599 -3.66 22.16 14.71
C LEU A 599 -2.81 20.93 14.36
N ALA A 600 -1.85 21.09 13.46
CA ALA A 600 -0.93 20.01 13.11
C ALA A 600 -0.06 19.57 14.29
N LYS A 601 0.47 20.53 15.08
CA LYS A 601 1.22 20.24 16.31
C LYS A 601 0.33 19.54 17.35
N LYS A 602 -0.88 20.07 17.59
CA LYS A 602 -1.85 19.45 18.52
C LYS A 602 -2.24 18.06 18.08
N PHE A 603 -2.46 17.81 16.78
CA PHE A 603 -2.84 16.49 16.29
C PHE A 603 -1.67 15.50 16.31
N LYS A 604 -0.42 15.95 16.22
CA LYS A 604 0.78 15.11 16.43
C LYS A 604 0.99 14.75 17.91
N ASP A 605 0.66 15.66 18.82
CA ASP A 605 0.76 15.38 20.26
C ASP A 605 -0.29 14.36 20.70
N ASN A 606 0.17 13.23 21.24
CA ASN A 606 -0.71 12.15 21.69
C ASN A 606 -1.50 12.48 22.95
N ASN A 607 -1.04 13.44 23.77
CA ASN A 607 -1.69 13.90 24.99
C ASN A 607 -2.70 15.02 24.73
N SER A 608 -2.69 15.60 23.55
CA SER A 608 -3.65 16.64 23.15
C SER A 608 -5.09 16.13 23.16
N PRO A 609 -6.08 16.95 23.53
CA PRO A 609 -7.49 16.61 23.42
C PRO A 609 -7.94 16.42 21.96
N LEU A 610 -7.25 17.04 20.97
CA LEU A 610 -7.58 16.90 19.56
C LEU A 610 -7.32 15.47 19.06
N LYS A 611 -8.41 14.75 18.74
CA LYS A 611 -8.38 13.33 18.33
C LYS A 611 -8.90 13.11 16.93
N ILE A 612 -9.80 13.95 16.42
CA ILE A 612 -10.45 13.76 15.12
C ILE A 612 -10.16 14.97 14.22
N ALA A 613 -9.59 14.70 13.06
CA ALA A 613 -9.37 15.69 12.01
C ALA A 613 -10.31 15.45 10.82
N ILE A 614 -11.06 16.46 10.41
CA ILE A 614 -11.89 16.44 9.20
C ILE A 614 -11.10 17.14 8.10
N VAL A 615 -10.81 16.42 7.02
CA VAL A 615 -9.98 16.91 5.91
C VAL A 615 -10.69 16.73 4.58
N VAL A 616 -10.27 17.45 3.54
CA VAL A 616 -10.71 17.23 2.16
C VAL A 616 -9.57 16.69 1.31
N ASP A 617 -8.45 17.41 1.22
CA ASP A 617 -7.23 17.02 0.51
C ASP A 617 -5.96 17.27 1.34
N MET A 618 -6.02 18.27 2.25
CA MET A 618 -4.92 18.55 3.16
C MET A 618 -4.69 17.38 4.11
N TRP A 619 -3.46 17.15 4.48
CA TRP A 619 -2.99 16.04 5.32
C TRP A 619 -3.11 14.63 4.73
N LEU A 620 -3.80 14.44 3.58
CA LEU A 620 -3.77 13.16 2.86
C LEU A 620 -2.40 12.89 2.26
N THR A 621 -1.65 13.94 1.98
CA THR A 621 -0.27 13.85 1.46
C THR A 621 0.66 14.66 2.35
N GLY A 622 1.89 14.16 2.58
CA GLY A 622 2.95 14.89 3.29
C GLY A 622 2.78 15.05 4.81
N PHE A 623 1.66 14.65 5.41
CA PHE A 623 1.44 14.77 6.85
C PHE A 623 1.66 13.44 7.56
N ASP A 624 2.59 13.38 8.50
CA ASP A 624 2.95 12.15 9.21
C ASP A 624 2.52 12.18 10.67
N VAL A 625 1.65 11.21 11.03
CA VAL A 625 1.16 10.96 12.39
C VAL A 625 1.10 9.45 12.61
N PRO A 626 2.17 8.83 13.12
CA PRO A 626 2.24 7.37 13.28
C PRO A 626 1.12 6.79 14.14
N SER A 627 0.62 7.54 15.12
CA SER A 627 -0.48 7.13 16.01
C SER A 627 -1.87 7.17 15.37
N LEU A 628 -2.03 7.70 14.14
CA LEU A 628 -3.29 7.68 13.42
C LEU A 628 -3.67 6.23 13.06
N ALA A 629 -4.78 5.74 13.63
CA ALA A 629 -5.20 4.35 13.50
C ALA A 629 -6.47 4.14 12.66
N THR A 630 -7.29 5.18 12.46
CA THR A 630 -8.59 5.06 11.79
C THR A 630 -8.78 6.17 10.76
N MET A 631 -9.27 5.80 9.58
CA MET A 631 -9.65 6.74 8.53
C MET A 631 -11.07 6.43 8.06
N TYR A 632 -11.95 7.40 8.17
CA TYR A 632 -13.31 7.37 7.64
C TYR A 632 -13.32 8.04 6.27
N VAL A 633 -13.66 7.29 5.23
CA VAL A 633 -13.60 7.76 3.84
C VAL A 633 -15.00 8.07 3.34
N TYR A 634 -15.26 9.35 3.15
CA TYR A 634 -16.48 9.89 2.55
C TYR A 634 -16.17 10.70 1.28
N LYS A 635 -15.24 10.15 0.47
CA LYS A 635 -14.78 10.75 -0.79
C LYS A 635 -14.41 9.64 -1.76
N PRO A 636 -14.98 9.57 -2.99
CA PRO A 636 -14.49 8.66 -4.01
C PRO A 636 -13.02 8.95 -4.32
N MET A 637 -12.19 7.99 -4.09
CA MET A 637 -10.75 8.07 -4.35
C MET A 637 -10.32 6.87 -5.18
N SER A 638 -9.32 7.05 -6.06
CA SER A 638 -8.80 5.98 -6.89
C SER A 638 -7.29 6.12 -7.09
N GLY A 639 -6.65 5.01 -7.50
CA GLY A 639 -5.25 4.98 -7.87
C GLY A 639 -4.34 5.57 -6.78
N HIS A 640 -3.45 6.44 -7.21
CA HIS A 640 -2.43 7.05 -6.38
C HIS A 640 -2.97 7.84 -5.16
N ASN A 641 -4.01 8.66 -5.34
CA ASN A 641 -4.57 9.45 -4.25
C ASN A 641 -5.13 8.58 -3.12
N LEU A 642 -5.77 7.46 -3.48
CA LEU A 642 -6.26 6.49 -2.52
C LEU A 642 -5.12 5.85 -1.73
N MET A 643 -4.05 5.43 -2.41
CA MET A 643 -2.89 4.81 -1.76
C MET A 643 -2.15 5.78 -0.85
N GLN A 644 -2.03 7.04 -1.24
CA GLN A 644 -1.45 8.08 -0.37
C GLN A 644 -2.28 8.32 0.90
N ALA A 645 -3.59 8.31 0.79
CA ALA A 645 -4.49 8.43 1.94
C ALA A 645 -4.34 7.21 2.89
N ILE A 646 -4.36 6.00 2.34
CA ILE A 646 -4.20 4.75 3.10
C ILE A 646 -2.86 4.71 3.82
N ALA A 647 -1.80 5.20 3.20
CA ALA A 647 -0.48 5.26 3.80
C ALA A 647 -0.39 6.16 5.06
N ARG A 648 -1.45 6.92 5.39
CA ARG A 648 -1.51 7.67 6.65
C ARG A 648 -1.79 6.76 7.86
N VAL A 649 -2.54 5.67 7.67
CA VAL A 649 -2.93 4.75 8.74
C VAL A 649 -2.03 3.51 8.85
N ASN A 650 -1.11 3.28 7.91
CA ASN A 650 -0.22 2.10 7.91
C ASN A 650 1.12 2.31 8.64
N ARG A 651 1.30 3.41 9.35
CA ARG A 651 2.54 3.71 10.08
C ARG A 651 2.74 2.81 11.29
N VAL A 652 4.00 2.47 11.55
CA VAL A 652 4.40 1.76 12.78
C VAL A 652 4.30 2.71 13.96
N PHE A 653 3.63 2.27 15.02
CA PHE A 653 3.51 3.02 16.28
C PHE A 653 3.17 2.07 17.43
N ARG A 654 4.08 1.86 18.37
CA ARG A 654 3.90 1.00 19.56
C ARG A 654 3.20 -0.32 19.20
N ASP A 655 2.17 -0.68 19.99
CA ASP A 655 1.38 -1.91 19.82
C ASP A 655 0.29 -1.82 18.73
N LYS A 656 0.42 -0.87 17.82
CA LYS A 656 -0.51 -0.72 16.71
C LYS A 656 -0.41 -1.93 15.77
N GLU A 657 -1.43 -2.78 15.76
CA GLU A 657 -1.49 -3.97 14.92
C GLU A 657 -1.73 -3.63 13.45
N GLY A 658 -2.48 -2.56 13.17
CA GLY A 658 -2.79 -2.11 11.81
C GLY A 658 -3.58 -0.81 11.76
N GLY A 659 -3.77 -0.29 10.54
CA GLY A 659 -4.67 0.83 10.27
C GLY A 659 -6.04 0.35 9.80
N LEU A 660 -7.11 1.06 10.14
CA LEU A 660 -8.46 0.78 9.65
C LEU A 660 -8.93 1.88 8.71
N VAL A 661 -9.37 1.48 7.53
CA VAL A 661 -10.07 2.33 6.56
C VAL A 661 -11.55 1.93 6.57
N VAL A 662 -12.40 2.86 6.96
CA VAL A 662 -13.87 2.72 6.98
C VAL A 662 -14.44 3.49 5.80
N ASP A 663 -15.06 2.78 4.88
CA ASP A 663 -15.52 3.31 3.58
C ASP A 663 -17.04 3.48 3.53
N TYR A 664 -17.47 4.71 3.24
CA TYR A 664 -18.89 5.08 3.12
C TYR A 664 -19.36 5.33 1.67
N VAL A 665 -18.48 5.21 0.68
CA VAL A 665 -18.77 5.56 -0.72
C VAL A 665 -18.48 4.44 -1.72
N GLY A 666 -18.03 3.26 -1.26
CA GLY A 666 -17.80 2.10 -2.12
C GLY A 666 -16.48 2.16 -2.90
N ILE A 667 -15.37 2.51 -2.26
CA ILE A 667 -14.04 2.55 -2.91
C ILE A 667 -13.37 1.17 -3.06
N ALA A 668 -14.02 0.09 -2.66
CA ALA A 668 -13.44 -1.26 -2.64
C ALA A 668 -12.81 -1.67 -3.99
N THR A 669 -13.52 -1.46 -5.09
CA THR A 669 -13.02 -1.78 -6.45
C THR A 669 -11.83 -0.90 -6.84
N ALA A 670 -11.89 0.40 -6.51
CA ALA A 670 -10.79 1.32 -6.75
C ALA A 670 -9.57 0.96 -5.89
N LEU A 671 -9.79 0.51 -4.65
CA LEU A 671 -8.76 0.03 -3.75
C LEU A 671 -8.08 -1.23 -4.31
N LYS A 672 -8.85 -2.23 -4.72
CA LYS A 672 -8.34 -3.46 -5.34
C LYS A 672 -7.49 -3.16 -6.58
N LYS A 673 -7.96 -2.27 -7.44
CA LYS A 673 -7.21 -1.84 -8.63
C LYS A 673 -5.92 -1.11 -8.26
N ALA A 674 -6.00 -0.16 -7.32
CA ALA A 674 -4.82 0.58 -6.87
C ALA A 674 -3.80 -0.34 -6.20
N MET A 675 -4.23 -1.28 -5.35
CA MET A 675 -3.37 -2.29 -4.74
C MET A 675 -2.69 -3.17 -5.80
N ASN A 676 -3.43 -3.59 -6.85
CA ASN A 676 -2.86 -4.35 -7.96
C ASN A 676 -1.76 -3.59 -8.71
N ASP A 677 -1.91 -2.28 -8.85
CA ASP A 677 -0.90 -1.44 -9.48
C ASP A 677 0.34 -1.26 -8.59
N TYR A 678 0.18 -1.42 -7.26
CA TYR A 678 1.25 -1.25 -6.26
C TYR A 678 2.04 -2.52 -5.92
N THR A 679 1.59 -3.70 -6.35
CA THR A 679 2.32 -4.96 -6.17
C THR A 679 3.08 -5.31 -7.45
N ALA A 680 4.36 -4.99 -7.49
CA ALA A 680 5.17 -5.12 -8.70
C ALA A 680 5.64 -6.55 -8.99
N ARG A 681 5.77 -7.40 -7.96
CA ARG A 681 6.23 -8.79 -8.12
C ARG A 681 5.24 -9.64 -8.91
N ASP A 682 3.95 -9.36 -8.74
CA ASP A 682 2.90 -10.05 -9.48
C ASP A 682 2.89 -9.71 -10.97
N LYS A 683 3.50 -8.58 -11.39
CA LYS A 683 3.60 -8.22 -12.82
C LYS A 683 4.59 -9.10 -13.61
N LYS A 684 5.53 -9.78 -12.97
CA LYS A 684 6.42 -10.74 -13.65
C LYS A 684 5.77 -12.12 -13.83
N ASN A 685 4.82 -12.48 -12.97
CA ASN A 685 4.08 -13.76 -13.02
C ASN A 685 2.68 -13.65 -13.64
N TYR A 686 2.10 -12.46 -13.71
CA TYR A 686 0.91 -12.16 -14.49
C TYR A 686 1.38 -11.55 -15.82
N GLY A 687 1.73 -12.39 -16.74
CA GLY A 687 1.45 -12.12 -18.13
C GLY A 687 -0.01 -11.69 -18.17
N ASP A 688 -0.27 -10.46 -18.67
CA ASP A 688 -1.58 -9.90 -18.96
C ASP A 688 -2.70 -10.66 -18.21
N THR A 689 -3.22 -10.12 -17.10
CA THR A 689 -4.59 -10.42 -16.70
C THR A 689 -5.39 -9.94 -17.88
N ASP A 690 -5.69 -10.90 -18.74
CA ASP A 690 -6.27 -10.70 -20.04
C ASP A 690 -7.64 -10.07 -19.76
N VAL A 691 -7.69 -8.76 -19.69
CA VAL A 691 -8.94 -8.00 -19.57
C VAL A 691 -9.93 -8.54 -20.58
N ALA A 692 -9.40 -9.02 -21.71
CA ALA A 692 -10.10 -9.73 -22.74
C ALA A 692 -10.73 -11.03 -22.23
N LYS A 693 -10.04 -11.86 -21.43
CA LYS A 693 -10.61 -13.10 -20.87
C LYS A 693 -11.72 -12.85 -19.86
N VAL A 694 -11.66 -11.76 -19.10
CA VAL A 694 -12.72 -11.38 -18.17
C VAL A 694 -13.90 -10.73 -18.89
N ALA A 695 -13.63 -9.95 -19.92
CA ALA A 695 -14.66 -9.26 -20.71
C ALA A 695 -15.37 -10.19 -21.69
N PHE A 696 -14.71 -11.23 -22.18
CA PHE A 696 -15.26 -12.12 -23.21
C PHE A 696 -16.53 -12.87 -22.79
N PRO A 697 -16.65 -13.45 -21.58
CA PRO A 697 -17.93 -14.05 -21.13
C PRO A 697 -19.05 -13.01 -21.05
N LYS A 698 -18.75 -11.77 -20.62
CA LYS A 698 -19.71 -10.66 -20.60
C LYS A 698 -20.14 -10.24 -22.00
N PHE A 699 -19.20 -10.23 -22.93
CA PHE A 699 -19.49 -9.98 -24.34
C PHE A 699 -20.45 -11.03 -24.91
N GLN A 700 -20.18 -12.32 -24.67
CA GLN A 700 -21.05 -13.40 -25.14
C GLN A 700 -22.45 -13.34 -24.51
N GLU A 701 -22.54 -13.02 -23.23
CA GLU A 701 -23.82 -12.81 -22.54
C GLU A 701 -24.63 -11.68 -23.21
N LYS A 702 -24.00 -10.51 -23.40
CA LYS A 702 -24.67 -9.34 -23.97
C LYS A 702 -25.03 -9.53 -25.44
N LEU A 703 -24.20 -10.24 -26.21
CA LEU A 703 -24.50 -10.63 -27.58
C LEU A 703 -25.73 -11.54 -27.64
N SER A 704 -25.81 -12.51 -26.76
CA SER A 704 -27.00 -13.40 -26.64
C SER A 704 -28.27 -12.60 -26.29
N VAL A 705 -28.18 -11.65 -25.35
CA VAL A 705 -29.33 -10.81 -24.98
C VAL A 705 -29.77 -9.93 -26.16
N CYS A 706 -28.82 -9.37 -26.93
CA CYS A 706 -29.15 -8.60 -28.13
C CYS A 706 -29.80 -9.49 -29.20
N ARG A 707 -29.34 -10.72 -29.42
CA ARG A 707 -29.96 -11.73 -30.30
C ARG A 707 -31.42 -11.99 -29.91
N ASP A 708 -31.69 -12.19 -28.63
CA ASP A 708 -33.03 -12.43 -28.10
C ASP A 708 -34.00 -11.25 -28.36
N LYS A 709 -33.46 -10.00 -28.27
CA LYS A 709 -34.22 -8.80 -28.58
C LYS A 709 -34.67 -8.73 -30.06
N PHE A 710 -33.94 -9.39 -30.97
CA PHE A 710 -34.27 -9.48 -32.38
C PHE A 710 -34.93 -10.78 -32.80
N HIS A 711 -35.42 -11.57 -31.80
CA HIS A 711 -36.16 -12.78 -32.14
C HIS A 711 -37.37 -12.48 -33.04
N GLY A 712 -37.43 -13.20 -34.17
CA GLY A 712 -38.46 -12.98 -35.22
C GLY A 712 -38.11 -11.94 -36.32
N PHE A 713 -36.91 -11.30 -36.25
CA PHE A 713 -36.39 -10.45 -37.26
C PHE A 713 -35.16 -11.08 -37.94
N ASP A 714 -35.18 -11.25 -39.25
CA ASP A 714 -34.04 -11.78 -40.03
C ASP A 714 -33.05 -10.68 -40.39
N TYR A 715 -31.86 -10.69 -39.79
CA TYR A 715 -30.76 -9.78 -40.08
C TYR A 715 -29.57 -10.46 -40.77
N SER A 716 -29.72 -11.68 -41.27
CA SER A 716 -28.65 -12.43 -41.94
C SER A 716 -28.03 -11.69 -43.11
N LYS A 717 -28.80 -10.85 -43.80
CA LYS A 717 -28.31 -10.02 -44.89
C LYS A 717 -27.37 -8.89 -44.48
N PHE A 718 -27.27 -8.57 -43.21
CA PHE A 718 -26.27 -7.66 -42.71
C PHE A 718 -24.87 -8.27 -42.85
N GLN A 719 -24.73 -9.56 -42.61
CA GLN A 719 -23.49 -10.30 -42.68
C GLN A 719 -23.09 -10.67 -44.11
N THR A 720 -24.04 -11.13 -44.91
CA THR A 720 -23.80 -11.74 -46.24
C THR A 720 -24.20 -10.87 -47.44
N GLY A 721 -24.92 -9.76 -47.19
CA GLY A 721 -25.48 -8.94 -48.28
C GLY A 721 -24.56 -7.82 -48.80
N THR A 722 -25.02 -7.20 -49.88
CA THR A 722 -24.40 -5.97 -50.43
C THR A 722 -24.59 -4.79 -49.47
N ASP A 723 -23.86 -3.68 -49.68
CA ASP A 723 -23.99 -2.49 -48.81
C ASP A 723 -25.41 -1.92 -48.81
N LEU A 724 -26.14 -2.04 -49.93
CA LEU A 724 -27.55 -1.65 -50.01
C LEU A 724 -28.44 -2.57 -49.19
N GLU A 725 -28.19 -3.87 -49.18
CA GLU A 725 -28.94 -4.86 -48.38
C GLU A 725 -28.65 -4.70 -46.88
N ARG A 726 -27.39 -4.42 -46.54
CA ARG A 726 -26.99 -4.09 -45.17
C ARG A 726 -27.74 -2.86 -44.64
N SER A 727 -27.77 -1.78 -45.43
CA SER A 727 -28.50 -0.54 -45.06
C SER A 727 -30.01 -0.77 -44.91
N LYS A 728 -30.61 -1.58 -45.80
CA LYS A 728 -32.04 -1.95 -45.67
C LYS A 728 -32.29 -2.79 -44.44
N THR A 729 -31.40 -3.70 -44.12
CA THR A 729 -31.49 -4.55 -42.91
C THR A 729 -31.42 -3.72 -41.63
N ILE A 730 -30.49 -2.76 -41.54
CA ILE A 730 -30.39 -1.83 -40.43
C ILE A 730 -31.68 -1.01 -40.28
N SER A 731 -32.20 -0.44 -41.37
CA SER A 731 -33.43 0.35 -41.32
C SER A 731 -34.64 -0.49 -40.92
N GLY A 732 -34.72 -1.73 -41.41
CA GLY A 732 -35.73 -2.70 -40.98
C GLY A 732 -35.65 -3.05 -39.49
N ALA A 733 -34.45 -3.25 -38.99
CA ALA A 733 -34.16 -3.53 -37.59
C ALA A 733 -34.58 -2.37 -36.66
N VAL A 734 -34.27 -1.14 -37.08
CA VAL A 734 -34.69 0.06 -36.34
C VAL A 734 -36.21 0.14 -36.28
N ASN A 735 -36.91 -0.06 -37.39
CA ASN A 735 -38.37 -0.08 -37.42
C ASN A 735 -38.95 -1.21 -36.56
N PHE A 736 -38.28 -2.38 -36.54
CA PHE A 736 -38.68 -3.52 -35.71
C PHE A 736 -38.60 -3.18 -34.20
N ILE A 737 -37.50 -2.55 -33.75
CA ILE A 737 -37.34 -2.13 -32.35
C ILE A 737 -38.30 -0.97 -32.01
N MET A 738 -38.41 0.02 -32.89
CA MET A 738 -39.30 1.19 -32.69
C MET A 738 -40.80 0.82 -32.73
N GLY A 739 -41.18 -0.22 -33.45
CA GLY A 739 -42.54 -0.70 -33.55
C GLY A 739 -43.05 -1.53 -32.34
N ARG A 740 -42.20 -1.86 -31.37
CA ARG A 740 -42.62 -2.58 -30.17
C ARG A 740 -43.39 -1.66 -29.22
N GLU A 741 -44.58 -2.10 -28.79
CA GLU A 741 -45.55 -1.32 -28.01
C GLU A 741 -45.07 -0.96 -26.57
N LYS A 742 -44.10 -1.70 -26.03
CA LYS A 742 -43.57 -1.46 -24.67
C LYS A 742 -42.30 -0.57 -24.72
N ILE A 743 -42.39 0.60 -24.08
CA ILE A 743 -41.28 1.56 -23.93
C ILE A 743 -40.06 0.88 -23.29
N ASP A 744 -40.27 0.00 -22.30
CA ASP A 744 -39.21 -0.74 -21.61
C ASP A 744 -38.32 -1.63 -22.54
N ASP A 745 -38.85 -2.10 -23.68
CA ASP A 745 -38.09 -2.93 -24.62
C ASP A 745 -37.07 -2.14 -25.44
N LYS A 746 -37.34 -0.83 -25.73
CA LYS A 746 -36.44 0.04 -26.50
C LYS A 746 -35.26 0.48 -25.64
N ASP A 747 -35.58 0.95 -24.43
CA ASP A 747 -34.55 1.43 -23.49
C ASP A 747 -33.66 0.27 -23.03
N SER A 748 -34.25 -0.91 -22.81
CA SER A 748 -33.51 -2.13 -22.50
C SER A 748 -32.56 -2.53 -23.65
N PHE A 749 -33.00 -2.50 -24.91
CA PHE A 749 -32.13 -2.81 -26.05
C PHE A 749 -30.98 -1.81 -26.16
N VAL A 750 -31.24 -0.51 -26.05
CA VAL A 750 -30.20 0.54 -26.11
C VAL A 750 -29.14 0.34 -25.03
N LYS A 751 -29.56 -0.02 -23.80
CA LYS A 751 -28.66 -0.29 -22.68
C LYS A 751 -27.80 -1.55 -22.92
N GLU A 752 -28.43 -2.65 -23.33
CA GLU A 752 -27.73 -3.91 -23.55
C GLU A 752 -26.75 -3.83 -24.74
N ALA A 753 -27.13 -3.17 -25.84
CA ALA A 753 -26.26 -2.95 -26.98
C ALA A 753 -25.06 -2.04 -26.64
N LEU A 754 -25.24 -1.05 -25.75
CA LEU A 754 -24.13 -0.24 -25.23
C LEU A 754 -23.16 -1.09 -24.42
N MET A 755 -23.68 -1.96 -23.51
CA MET A 755 -22.84 -2.86 -22.72
C MET A 755 -22.10 -3.87 -23.61
N LEU A 756 -22.73 -4.35 -24.69
CA LEU A 756 -22.11 -5.20 -25.69
C LEU A 756 -20.92 -4.50 -26.36
N HIS A 757 -21.12 -3.25 -26.79
CA HIS A 757 -20.06 -2.44 -27.42
C HIS A 757 -18.90 -2.20 -26.46
N GLN A 758 -19.18 -1.88 -25.18
CA GLN A 758 -18.16 -1.70 -24.14
C GLN A 758 -17.37 -2.99 -23.88
N ALA A 759 -18.05 -4.14 -23.78
CA ALA A 759 -17.40 -5.43 -23.61
C ALA A 759 -16.53 -5.79 -24.84
N LEU A 760 -17.01 -5.54 -26.08
CA LEU A 760 -16.27 -5.75 -27.31
C LEU A 760 -14.97 -4.95 -27.34
N SER A 761 -15.00 -3.70 -26.89
CA SER A 761 -13.81 -2.84 -26.87
C SER A 761 -12.68 -3.41 -25.97
N LEU A 762 -13.03 -4.21 -24.99
CA LEU A 762 -12.10 -4.82 -24.04
C LEU A 762 -11.62 -6.22 -24.46
N CYS A 763 -12.38 -6.94 -25.31
CA CYS A 763 -12.08 -8.33 -25.70
C CYS A 763 -12.01 -8.57 -27.20
N SER A 764 -11.86 -7.51 -28.00
CA SER A 764 -11.89 -7.57 -29.48
C SER A 764 -10.90 -8.55 -30.08
N SER A 765 -9.79 -8.85 -29.41
CA SER A 765 -8.78 -9.82 -29.86
C SER A 765 -9.22 -11.29 -29.71
N MET A 766 -10.25 -11.56 -28.87
CA MET A 766 -10.76 -12.91 -28.60
C MET A 766 -12.07 -13.21 -29.34
N VAL A 767 -12.70 -12.20 -29.93
CA VAL A 767 -14.00 -12.31 -30.61
C VAL A 767 -13.76 -12.70 -32.06
N ASP A 768 -14.47 -13.70 -32.54
CA ASP A 768 -14.40 -14.08 -33.97
C ASP A 768 -15.02 -13.04 -34.91
N GLU A 769 -14.80 -13.21 -36.20
CA GLU A 769 -15.22 -12.22 -37.19
C GLU A 769 -16.74 -12.12 -37.30
N ASP A 770 -17.44 -13.23 -37.16
CA ASP A 770 -18.91 -13.28 -37.26
C ASP A 770 -19.57 -12.55 -36.10
N ASP A 771 -19.16 -12.83 -34.86
CA ASP A 771 -19.66 -12.17 -33.65
C ASP A 771 -19.31 -10.66 -33.63
N ARG A 772 -18.17 -10.27 -34.21
CA ARG A 772 -17.81 -8.84 -34.37
C ARG A 772 -18.75 -8.11 -35.34
N ILE A 773 -19.04 -8.73 -36.48
CA ILE A 773 -19.96 -8.18 -37.47
C ILE A 773 -21.34 -8.04 -36.89
N GLU A 774 -21.80 -9.02 -36.12
CA GLU A 774 -23.10 -9.00 -35.45
C GLU A 774 -23.17 -7.94 -34.36
N ALA A 775 -22.14 -7.79 -33.55
CA ALA A 775 -22.06 -6.71 -32.56
C ALA A 775 -22.08 -5.32 -33.23
N ALA A 776 -21.43 -5.17 -34.39
CA ALA A 776 -21.47 -3.94 -35.18
C ALA A 776 -22.88 -3.66 -35.73
N PHE A 777 -23.65 -4.69 -36.06
CA PHE A 777 -25.06 -4.56 -36.44
C PHE A 777 -25.87 -3.97 -35.27
N PHE A 778 -25.81 -4.54 -34.11
CA PHE A 778 -26.54 -4.06 -32.94
C PHE A 778 -26.14 -2.65 -32.53
N GLU A 779 -24.87 -2.30 -32.64
CA GLU A 779 -24.39 -0.93 -32.40
C GLU A 779 -24.95 0.06 -33.42
N SER A 780 -24.96 -0.29 -34.68
CA SER A 780 -25.53 0.55 -35.77
C SER A 780 -27.02 0.80 -35.51
N VAL A 781 -27.78 -0.22 -35.13
CA VAL A 781 -29.20 -0.08 -34.81
C VAL A 781 -29.41 0.78 -33.57
N ARG A 782 -28.60 0.58 -32.51
CA ARG A 782 -28.64 1.37 -31.26
C ARG A 782 -28.50 2.87 -31.56
N VAL A 783 -27.47 3.25 -32.34
CA VAL A 783 -27.18 4.65 -32.68
C VAL A 783 -28.35 5.28 -33.45
N LEU A 784 -28.98 4.55 -34.38
CA LEU A 784 -30.11 5.07 -35.14
C LEU A 784 -31.41 5.16 -34.32
N VAL A 785 -31.66 4.20 -33.43
CA VAL A 785 -32.77 4.25 -32.47
C VAL A 785 -32.67 5.48 -31.57
N LEU A 786 -31.47 5.76 -31.03
CA LEU A 786 -31.21 6.97 -30.24
C LEU A 786 -31.42 8.26 -31.04
N ARG A 787 -30.97 8.32 -32.29
CA ARG A 787 -31.18 9.48 -33.16
C ARG A 787 -32.65 9.74 -33.45
N LEU A 788 -33.44 8.70 -33.71
CA LEU A 788 -34.90 8.82 -33.97
C LEU A 788 -35.71 9.16 -32.73
N ALA A 789 -35.32 8.66 -31.53
CA ALA A 789 -35.92 9.02 -30.26
C ALA A 789 -35.71 10.51 -29.92
N ASN A 790 -34.64 11.13 -30.46
CA ASN A 790 -34.19 12.47 -30.12
C ASN A 790 -34.58 13.55 -31.19
N THR A 791 -35.38 13.24 -32.19
CA THR A 791 -35.82 14.21 -33.25
C THR A 791 -36.88 15.21 -32.83
N GLY A 792 -37.06 15.55 -31.54
CA GLY A 792 -37.89 16.65 -31.06
C GLY A 792 -37.10 17.98 -31.05
N VAL A 793 -37.56 18.94 -31.86
CA VAL A 793 -37.01 20.28 -32.01
C VAL A 793 -36.84 21.00 -30.65
N GLY A 794 -35.62 21.26 -30.21
CA GLY A 794 -35.35 22.02 -29.00
C GLY A 794 -34.03 22.85 -29.08
N LYS A 795 -34.04 24.00 -28.42
CA LYS A 795 -32.88 24.89 -28.26
C LYS A 795 -31.70 24.18 -27.65
N LYS A 796 -30.47 24.40 -28.14
CA LYS A 796 -29.25 23.97 -27.50
C LYS A 796 -29.19 24.50 -26.05
N ILE A 797 -29.10 23.61 -25.08
CA ILE A 797 -29.01 23.92 -23.65
C ILE A 797 -27.54 24.01 -23.27
N SER A 798 -27.16 25.03 -22.50
CA SER A 798 -25.78 25.18 -22.05
C SER A 798 -25.46 24.27 -20.86
N LEU A 799 -24.17 23.89 -20.70
CA LEU A 799 -23.69 23.04 -19.62
C LEU A 799 -24.12 23.53 -18.19
N PRO A 800 -24.00 24.83 -17.84
CA PRO A 800 -24.43 25.31 -16.52
C PRO A 800 -25.94 25.15 -16.30
N GLU A 801 -26.75 25.35 -17.33
CA GLU A 801 -28.21 25.26 -17.25
C GLU A 801 -28.69 23.80 -17.09
N MET A 802 -28.02 22.86 -17.77
CA MET A 802 -28.24 21.43 -17.63
C MET A 802 -27.89 20.93 -16.23
N ASN A 803 -26.70 21.30 -15.74
CA ASN A 803 -26.24 20.90 -14.41
C ASN A 803 -27.10 21.49 -13.27
N ALA A 804 -27.55 22.76 -13.40
CA ALA A 804 -28.40 23.39 -12.39
C ALA A 804 -29.75 22.68 -12.27
N ARG A 805 -30.38 22.33 -13.38
CA ARG A 805 -31.70 21.69 -13.42
C ARG A 805 -31.66 20.25 -12.88
N ILE A 806 -30.61 19.49 -13.22
CA ILE A 806 -30.41 18.12 -12.71
C ILE A 806 -30.12 18.14 -11.20
N ASN A 807 -29.29 19.06 -10.74
CA ASN A 807 -29.00 19.18 -9.32
C ASN A 807 -30.24 19.54 -8.47
N GLU A 808 -31.15 20.31 -9.02
CA GLU A 808 -32.43 20.65 -8.36
C GLU A 808 -33.34 19.43 -8.24
N LEU A 809 -33.47 18.65 -9.30
CA LEU A 809 -34.23 17.40 -9.30
C LEU A 809 -33.64 16.36 -8.34
N LEU A 810 -32.31 16.20 -8.32
CA LEU A 810 -31.62 15.27 -7.39
C LEU A 810 -31.84 15.66 -5.94
N LYS A 811 -31.78 16.95 -5.57
CA LYS A 811 -32.06 17.39 -4.20
C LYS A 811 -33.45 17.07 -3.70
N GLN A 812 -34.45 17.04 -4.59
CA GLN A 812 -35.84 16.72 -4.24
C GLN A 812 -36.09 15.21 -4.05
N SER A 813 -35.25 14.34 -4.67
CA SER A 813 -35.47 12.90 -4.73
C SER A 813 -34.70 12.08 -3.70
N ILE A 814 -33.76 12.68 -2.96
CA ILE A 814 -32.88 11.92 -2.07
C ILE A 814 -33.56 11.64 -0.72
N LYS A 815 -33.72 10.37 -0.38
CA LYS A 815 -34.09 9.89 0.96
C LYS A 815 -33.00 8.94 1.46
N SER A 816 -32.39 9.24 2.60
CA SER A 816 -31.41 8.34 3.23
C SER A 816 -32.14 7.39 4.19
N GLU A 817 -31.96 6.08 4.00
CA GLU A 817 -32.50 5.04 4.89
C GLU A 817 -31.54 4.64 6.01
N GLY A 818 -30.38 5.27 6.12
CA GLY A 818 -29.37 4.98 7.12
C GLY A 818 -28.11 4.33 6.55
N VAL A 819 -27.16 4.06 7.42
CA VAL A 819 -25.87 3.42 7.09
C VAL A 819 -26.00 1.92 7.34
N ILE A 820 -25.59 1.12 6.36
CA ILE A 820 -25.59 -0.33 6.47
C ILE A 820 -24.16 -0.83 6.59
N ASN A 821 -23.91 -1.61 7.63
CA ASN A 821 -22.74 -2.46 7.67
C ASN A 821 -23.01 -3.68 6.79
N LEU A 822 -22.29 -3.81 5.68
CA LEU A 822 -22.46 -4.91 4.72
C LEU A 822 -22.14 -6.30 5.30
N PHE A 823 -21.65 -6.36 6.52
CA PHE A 823 -21.34 -7.60 7.25
C PHE A 823 -22.34 -7.95 8.35
N SER A 824 -23.26 -7.04 8.71
CA SER A 824 -24.32 -7.30 9.66
C SER A 824 -25.68 -7.22 8.94
N ASP A 825 -26.33 -8.31 8.82
CA ASP A 825 -27.72 -8.47 8.38
C ASP A 825 -28.00 -8.45 6.86
N ILE A 826 -27.90 -9.62 6.26
CA ILE A 826 -28.81 -10.00 5.18
C ILE A 826 -30.17 -10.26 5.85
N LYS A 827 -30.94 -9.20 6.05
CA LYS A 827 -32.36 -9.36 6.36
C LYS A 827 -33.10 -9.66 5.06
N GLU A 828 -33.91 -10.72 5.17
CA GLU A 828 -34.89 -11.19 4.21
C GLU A 828 -35.52 -10.07 3.36
N GLU A 829 -35.09 -9.95 2.11
CA GLU A 829 -35.95 -9.35 1.08
C GLU A 829 -35.97 -10.27 -0.13
N PHE A 830 -37.16 -10.81 -0.35
CA PHE A 830 -37.60 -11.59 -1.52
C PHE A 830 -36.75 -12.80 -1.88
N SER A 831 -36.99 -13.90 -1.20
CA SER A 831 -36.51 -15.20 -1.65
C SER A 831 -37.11 -15.50 -3.03
N LEU A 832 -36.29 -15.48 -4.09
CA LEU A 832 -36.65 -15.98 -5.42
C LEU A 832 -37.15 -17.44 -5.41
N PHE A 833 -37.11 -18.10 -4.25
CA PHE A 833 -37.53 -19.47 -3.98
C PHE A 833 -38.76 -19.54 -3.08
N ASP A 834 -39.64 -18.52 -3.11
CA ASP A 834 -40.98 -18.66 -2.49
C ASP A 834 -41.61 -19.93 -3.03
N PRO A 835 -42.07 -20.84 -2.16
CA PRO A 835 -42.74 -22.07 -2.58
C PRO A 835 -43.92 -21.84 -3.52
N LYS A 836 -44.65 -20.71 -3.38
CA LYS A 836 -45.77 -20.33 -4.27
C LYS A 836 -45.24 -19.98 -5.67
N PHE A 837 -44.21 -19.20 -5.78
CA PHE A 837 -43.61 -18.82 -7.06
C PHE A 837 -43.05 -20.04 -7.80
N LEU A 838 -42.30 -20.90 -7.09
CA LEU A 838 -41.77 -22.14 -7.68
C LEU A 838 -42.89 -23.07 -8.18
N GLN A 839 -44.04 -23.08 -7.49
CA GLN A 839 -45.21 -23.88 -7.88
C GLN A 839 -45.93 -23.26 -9.10
N GLU A 840 -45.95 -21.93 -9.21
CA GLU A 840 -46.46 -21.24 -10.40
C GLU A 840 -45.63 -21.53 -11.63
N VAL A 841 -44.26 -21.49 -11.50
CA VAL A 841 -43.35 -21.85 -12.59
C VAL A 841 -43.52 -23.31 -13.02
N ALA A 842 -43.70 -24.24 -12.07
CA ALA A 842 -43.96 -25.67 -12.37
C ALA A 842 -45.28 -25.88 -13.15
N ASN A 843 -46.24 -25.02 -12.89
CA ASN A 843 -47.57 -25.13 -13.50
C ASN A 843 -47.72 -24.32 -14.82
N MET A 844 -46.64 -23.68 -15.30
CA MET A 844 -46.64 -22.97 -16.59
C MET A 844 -47.01 -23.93 -17.72
N LYS A 845 -47.82 -23.45 -18.65
CA LYS A 845 -48.18 -24.24 -19.85
C LYS A 845 -47.00 -24.42 -20.81
N GLU A 846 -46.14 -23.42 -20.90
CA GLU A 846 -44.96 -23.38 -21.74
C GLU A 846 -43.79 -24.05 -21.00
N LYS A 847 -43.67 -25.37 -21.05
CA LYS A 847 -42.69 -26.15 -20.30
C LYS A 847 -41.24 -25.79 -20.63
N ASN A 848 -40.91 -25.49 -21.89
CA ASN A 848 -39.55 -25.04 -22.27
C ASN A 848 -39.18 -23.69 -21.62
N LEU A 849 -40.13 -22.76 -21.54
CA LEU A 849 -39.94 -21.49 -20.87
C LEU A 849 -39.79 -21.67 -19.36
N ALA A 850 -40.53 -22.62 -18.75
CA ALA A 850 -40.36 -22.96 -17.34
C ALA A 850 -38.95 -23.53 -17.04
N VAL A 851 -38.40 -24.41 -17.93
CA VAL A 851 -37.02 -24.93 -17.82
C VAL A 851 -35.98 -23.79 -17.88
N GLU A 852 -36.12 -22.91 -18.87
CA GLU A 852 -35.18 -21.78 -19.03
C GLU A 852 -35.24 -20.78 -17.87
N LEU A 853 -36.45 -20.52 -17.34
CA LEU A 853 -36.64 -19.65 -16.18
C LEU A 853 -36.01 -20.24 -14.92
N LEU A 854 -36.25 -21.51 -14.62
CA LEU A 854 -35.62 -22.24 -13.50
C LEU A 854 -34.10 -22.30 -13.63
N LYS A 855 -33.61 -22.62 -14.82
CA LYS A 855 -32.20 -22.63 -15.14
C LYS A 855 -31.56 -21.27 -14.84
N LYS A 856 -32.16 -20.18 -15.26
CA LYS A 856 -31.68 -18.82 -15.01
C LYS A 856 -31.67 -18.49 -13.51
N LEU A 857 -32.75 -18.74 -12.80
CA LEU A 857 -32.88 -18.47 -11.37
C LEU A 857 -31.91 -19.31 -10.54
N ILE A 858 -31.75 -20.58 -10.84
CA ILE A 858 -30.80 -21.46 -10.17
C ILE A 858 -29.35 -21.01 -10.48
N ALA A 859 -29.07 -20.69 -11.74
CA ALA A 859 -27.75 -20.20 -12.14
C ALA A 859 -27.36 -18.89 -11.43
N GLU A 860 -28.31 -17.97 -11.25
CA GLU A 860 -28.11 -16.74 -10.47
C GLU A 860 -27.77 -17.05 -9.01
N GLN A 861 -28.50 -17.97 -8.36
CA GLN A 861 -28.22 -18.36 -6.98
C GLN A 861 -26.93 -19.17 -6.84
N VAL A 862 -26.62 -20.05 -7.78
CA VAL A 862 -25.32 -20.74 -7.83
C VAL A 862 -24.17 -19.72 -8.02
N SER A 863 -24.42 -18.66 -8.79
CA SER A 863 -23.46 -17.55 -8.95
C SER A 863 -23.23 -16.79 -7.63
N VAL A 864 -24.25 -16.60 -6.81
CA VAL A 864 -24.11 -16.04 -5.45
C VAL A 864 -23.24 -16.97 -4.59
N TYR A 865 -23.53 -18.27 -4.57
CA TYR A 865 -22.68 -19.23 -3.84
C TYR A 865 -21.27 -19.31 -4.41
N ARG A 866 -21.08 -19.16 -5.71
CA ARG A 866 -19.74 -19.10 -6.32
C ARG A 866 -18.89 -17.97 -5.73
N ARG A 867 -19.52 -16.91 -5.26
CA ARG A 867 -18.86 -15.79 -4.60
C ARG A 867 -18.77 -15.94 -3.07
N THR A 868 -19.64 -16.70 -2.45
CA THR A 868 -19.76 -16.76 -0.99
C THR A 868 -19.36 -18.09 -0.38
N ASN A 869 -19.59 -19.21 -1.06
CA ASN A 869 -19.35 -20.56 -0.53
C ASN A 869 -18.95 -21.53 -1.64
N VAL A 870 -17.65 -21.86 -1.73
CA VAL A 870 -17.07 -22.75 -2.75
C VAL A 870 -17.76 -24.11 -2.77
N VAL A 871 -17.92 -24.74 -1.61
CA VAL A 871 -18.42 -26.11 -1.50
C VAL A 871 -19.87 -26.21 -1.97
N LYS A 872 -20.74 -25.29 -1.56
CA LYS A 872 -22.12 -25.26 -2.02
C LYS A 872 -22.23 -24.92 -3.50
N SER A 873 -21.39 -24.00 -3.98
CA SER A 873 -21.30 -23.66 -5.41
C SER A 873 -20.94 -24.86 -6.28
N GLU A 874 -19.89 -25.61 -5.93
CA GLU A 874 -19.49 -26.79 -6.66
C GLU A 874 -20.62 -27.83 -6.67
N LYS A 875 -21.18 -28.15 -5.51
CA LYS A 875 -22.27 -29.12 -5.36
C LYS A 875 -23.49 -28.76 -6.21
N PHE A 876 -23.96 -27.53 -6.11
CA PHE A 876 -25.18 -27.11 -6.83
C PHE A 876 -24.94 -26.94 -8.34
N SER A 877 -23.75 -26.47 -8.74
CA SER A 877 -23.34 -26.39 -10.13
C SER A 877 -23.29 -27.77 -10.78
N GLU A 878 -22.70 -28.76 -10.11
CA GLU A 878 -22.62 -30.13 -10.60
C GLU A 878 -24.00 -30.78 -10.79
N ILE A 879 -24.89 -30.65 -9.80
CA ILE A 879 -26.26 -31.17 -9.89
C ILE A 879 -26.99 -30.51 -11.06
N MET A 880 -26.94 -29.19 -11.20
CA MET A 880 -27.58 -28.44 -12.26
C MET A 880 -27.08 -28.89 -13.65
N GLN A 881 -25.75 -28.99 -13.83
CA GLN A 881 -25.17 -29.42 -15.10
C GLN A 881 -25.52 -30.86 -15.44
N ARG A 882 -25.52 -31.75 -14.47
CA ARG A 882 -25.92 -33.15 -14.68
C ARG A 882 -27.37 -33.25 -15.16
N SER A 883 -28.32 -32.56 -14.51
CA SER A 883 -29.72 -32.57 -14.91
C SER A 883 -29.95 -31.95 -16.29
N LEU A 884 -29.27 -30.84 -16.60
CA LEU A 884 -29.34 -30.21 -17.92
C LEU A 884 -28.73 -31.07 -19.01
N ASN A 885 -27.57 -31.71 -18.77
CA ASN A 885 -26.95 -32.62 -19.73
C ASN A 885 -27.83 -33.84 -20.01
N ALA A 886 -28.47 -34.41 -18.96
CA ALA A 886 -29.40 -35.52 -19.12
C ALA A 886 -30.63 -35.11 -19.96
N TYR A 887 -31.16 -33.90 -19.75
CA TYR A 887 -32.22 -33.32 -20.56
C TYR A 887 -31.83 -33.09 -22.03
N LEU A 888 -30.68 -32.47 -22.27
CA LEU A 888 -30.17 -32.19 -23.61
C LEU A 888 -29.85 -33.46 -24.41
N ASN A 889 -29.49 -34.54 -23.72
CA ASN A 889 -29.20 -35.85 -24.30
C ASN A 889 -30.50 -36.72 -24.44
N GLY A 890 -31.68 -36.17 -24.15
CA GLY A 890 -32.95 -36.85 -24.27
C GLY A 890 -33.18 -37.94 -23.21
N MET A 891 -32.40 -37.94 -22.13
CA MET A 891 -32.55 -38.91 -21.02
C MET A 891 -33.63 -38.48 -20.00
N LEU A 892 -34.01 -37.20 -19.98
CA LEU A 892 -35.06 -36.62 -19.15
C LEU A 892 -36.05 -35.86 -20.03
N THR A 893 -37.34 -35.97 -19.69
CA THR A 893 -38.43 -35.19 -20.29
C THR A 893 -38.43 -33.76 -19.70
N ASN A 894 -39.17 -32.82 -20.33
CA ASN A 894 -39.35 -31.46 -19.81
C ASN A 894 -39.91 -31.42 -18.38
N GLU A 895 -40.80 -32.38 -18.06
CA GLU A 895 -41.44 -32.49 -16.75
C GLU A 895 -40.45 -33.00 -15.69
N GLU A 896 -39.66 -34.01 -16.05
CA GLU A 896 -38.64 -34.58 -15.15
C GLU A 896 -37.53 -33.60 -14.84
N VAL A 897 -37.01 -32.83 -15.83
CA VAL A 897 -35.98 -31.82 -15.57
C VAL A 897 -36.53 -30.64 -14.74
N ILE A 898 -37.79 -30.25 -14.93
CA ILE A 898 -38.42 -29.23 -14.07
C ILE A 898 -38.51 -29.74 -12.62
N GLU A 899 -38.92 -31.00 -12.43
CA GLU A 899 -39.00 -31.60 -11.08
C GLU A 899 -37.62 -31.68 -10.41
N GLU A 900 -36.55 -32.05 -11.15
CA GLU A 900 -35.19 -32.06 -10.62
C GLU A 900 -34.70 -30.65 -10.30
N MET A 901 -34.97 -29.68 -11.15
CA MET A 901 -34.60 -28.28 -10.88
C MET A 901 -35.35 -27.68 -9.69
N LEU A 902 -36.64 -28.03 -9.50
CA LEU A 902 -37.37 -27.63 -8.32
C LEU A 902 -36.86 -28.26 -7.04
N LYS A 903 -36.38 -29.52 -7.09
CA LYS A 903 -35.71 -30.19 -5.97
C LYS A 903 -34.40 -29.46 -5.64
N LEU A 904 -33.62 -29.08 -6.65
CA LEU A 904 -32.39 -28.30 -6.49
C LEU A 904 -32.67 -26.93 -5.90
N ALA A 905 -33.70 -26.22 -6.38
CA ALA A 905 -34.12 -24.94 -5.82
C ALA A 905 -34.51 -25.03 -4.34
N LYS A 906 -35.25 -26.07 -3.95
CA LYS A 906 -35.56 -26.34 -2.54
C LYS A 906 -34.32 -26.64 -1.69
N GLN A 907 -33.36 -27.37 -2.24
CA GLN A 907 -32.08 -27.62 -1.55
C GLN A 907 -31.26 -26.33 -1.35
N ILE A 908 -31.25 -25.45 -2.34
CA ILE A 908 -30.60 -24.14 -2.24
C ILE A 908 -31.29 -23.27 -1.18
N ALA A 909 -32.65 -23.24 -1.16
CA ALA A 909 -33.40 -22.51 -0.15
C ALA A 909 -33.17 -23.04 1.28
N ALA A 910 -33.08 -24.38 1.43
CA ALA A 910 -32.74 -25.00 2.71
C ALA A 910 -31.33 -24.63 3.16
N ALA A 911 -30.36 -24.63 2.23
CA ALA A 911 -28.99 -24.31 2.50
C ALA A 911 -28.80 -22.83 2.92
N GLN A 912 -29.68 -21.91 2.49
CA GLN A 912 -29.67 -20.51 2.94
C GLN A 912 -30.04 -20.36 4.43
N LYS A 913 -30.90 -21.24 4.95
CA LYS A 913 -31.35 -21.24 6.34
C LYS A 913 -30.48 -22.06 7.30
N GLU A 914 -29.53 -22.83 6.76
CA GLU A 914 -28.71 -23.73 7.53
C GLU A 914 -27.78 -22.99 8.52
N GLY A 915 -27.27 -21.81 8.13
CA GLY A 915 -26.47 -20.96 9.00
C GLY A 915 -27.19 -20.52 10.27
N ASP A 916 -28.43 -20.09 10.13
CA ASP A 916 -29.26 -19.67 11.26
C ASP A 916 -29.55 -20.82 12.24
N GLN A 917 -29.73 -22.03 11.71
CA GLN A 917 -29.97 -23.24 12.51
C GLN A 917 -28.73 -23.68 13.30
N LEU A 918 -27.55 -23.44 12.75
CA LEU A 918 -26.26 -23.76 13.38
C LEU A 918 -25.69 -22.60 14.22
N GLY A 919 -26.34 -21.45 14.23
CA GLY A 919 -25.85 -20.23 14.90
C GLY A 919 -24.52 -19.73 14.32
N LEU A 920 -24.35 -19.88 13.00
CA LEU A 920 -23.20 -19.45 12.21
C LEU A 920 -23.60 -18.33 11.26
N THR A 921 -22.73 -17.34 11.12
CA THR A 921 -22.85 -16.34 10.04
C THR A 921 -22.64 -16.98 8.67
N ALA A 922 -23.01 -16.29 7.59
CA ALA A 922 -22.84 -16.81 6.23
C ALA A 922 -21.38 -17.19 5.93
N ASP A 923 -20.42 -16.38 6.40
CA ASP A 923 -18.99 -16.62 6.25
C ASP A 923 -18.54 -17.84 7.07
N GLU A 924 -18.96 -17.91 8.32
CA GLU A 924 -18.66 -19.06 9.20
C GLU A 924 -19.26 -20.34 8.63
N LEU A 925 -20.47 -20.29 8.07
CA LEU A 925 -21.07 -21.44 7.41
C LEU A 925 -20.25 -21.91 6.20
N ALA A 926 -19.68 -20.99 5.43
CA ALA A 926 -18.82 -21.34 4.31
C ALA A 926 -17.51 -22.04 4.77
N PHE A 927 -16.92 -21.60 5.87
CA PHE A 927 -15.79 -22.30 6.49
C PHE A 927 -16.18 -23.62 7.14
N TYR A 928 -17.37 -23.72 7.73
CA TYR A 928 -17.91 -24.98 8.22
C TYR A 928 -18.07 -26.01 7.10
N ASP A 929 -18.64 -25.61 5.95
CA ASP A 929 -18.77 -26.45 4.78
C ASP A 929 -17.40 -26.88 4.21
N ALA A 930 -16.44 -25.96 4.20
CA ALA A 930 -15.07 -26.26 3.77
C ALA A 930 -14.38 -27.30 4.68
N LEU A 931 -14.56 -27.20 5.98
CA LEU A 931 -14.02 -28.16 6.95
C LEU A 931 -14.73 -29.51 6.91
N THR A 932 -15.98 -29.55 6.54
CA THR A 932 -16.82 -30.76 6.55
C THR A 932 -17.02 -31.35 5.15
N LYS A 933 -16.33 -30.87 4.13
CA LYS A 933 -16.40 -31.39 2.74
C LYS A 933 -16.15 -32.91 2.67
N PRO A 934 -15.16 -33.51 3.40
CA PRO A 934 -15.09 -34.94 3.58
C PRO A 934 -16.17 -35.40 4.55
N GLN A 935 -17.13 -36.21 4.08
CA GLN A 935 -18.26 -36.72 4.88
C GLN A 935 -17.81 -37.44 6.17
N ALA A 936 -16.66 -38.12 6.14
CA ALA A 936 -16.04 -38.80 7.27
C ALA A 936 -15.75 -37.89 8.47
N ILE A 937 -15.63 -36.59 8.27
CA ILE A 937 -15.36 -35.62 9.33
C ILE A 937 -16.59 -35.36 10.20
N LYS A 938 -17.77 -35.34 9.61
CA LYS A 938 -19.04 -35.22 10.35
C LYS A 938 -19.32 -36.40 11.28
N ASP A 939 -18.75 -37.56 10.96
CA ASP A 939 -18.86 -38.77 11.77
C ASP A 939 -17.82 -38.83 12.90
N PHE A 940 -16.78 -37.99 12.82
CA PHE A 940 -15.66 -37.98 13.78
C PHE A 940 -15.85 -36.96 14.91
N TYR A 941 -16.52 -35.84 14.65
CA TYR A 941 -16.76 -34.77 15.62
C TYR A 941 -18.23 -34.60 15.95
N GLU A 942 -18.53 -34.19 17.20
CA GLU A 942 -19.85 -33.67 17.52
C GLU A 942 -20.07 -32.30 16.85
N ASN A 943 -21.32 -32.00 16.52
CA ASN A 943 -21.65 -30.77 15.77
C ASN A 943 -21.19 -29.50 16.48
N ASP A 944 -21.29 -29.47 17.80
CA ASP A 944 -20.87 -28.32 18.63
C ASP A 944 -19.36 -28.11 18.59
N GLU A 945 -18.57 -29.18 18.49
CA GLU A 945 -17.11 -29.10 18.34
C GLU A 945 -16.74 -28.52 16.97
N LEU A 946 -17.37 -28.97 15.89
CA LEU A 946 -17.14 -28.42 14.53
C LEU A 946 -17.53 -26.94 14.45
N ILE A 947 -18.62 -26.53 15.10
CA ILE A 947 -19.04 -25.13 15.19
C ILE A 947 -17.98 -24.31 15.95
N ALA A 948 -17.44 -24.83 17.06
CA ALA A 948 -16.40 -24.16 17.82
C ALA A 948 -15.10 -24.00 17.01
N ILE A 949 -14.65 -25.04 16.34
CA ILE A 949 -13.49 -25.02 15.44
C ILE A 949 -13.69 -24.00 14.31
N THR A 950 -14.87 -23.96 13.73
CA THR A 950 -15.21 -23.03 12.64
C THR A 950 -15.18 -21.58 13.10
N LYS A 951 -15.73 -21.27 14.25
CA LYS A 951 -15.70 -19.89 14.82
C LYS A 951 -14.27 -19.46 15.15
N GLU A 952 -13.48 -20.32 15.78
CA GLU A 952 -12.07 -20.05 16.07
C GLU A 952 -11.27 -19.86 14.78
N LEU A 953 -11.55 -20.65 13.74
CA LEU A 953 -10.94 -20.52 12.42
C LEU A 953 -11.30 -19.18 11.79
N ALA A 954 -12.58 -18.83 11.73
CA ALA A 954 -13.05 -17.59 11.16
C ALA A 954 -12.44 -16.37 11.87
N ASP A 955 -12.38 -16.38 13.21
CA ASP A 955 -11.77 -15.33 14.01
C ASP A 955 -10.27 -15.22 13.78
N THR A 956 -9.57 -16.35 13.71
CA THR A 956 -8.13 -16.38 13.44
C THR A 956 -7.83 -15.81 12.04
N LEU A 957 -8.64 -16.17 11.05
CA LEU A 957 -8.49 -15.66 9.69
C LEU A 957 -8.84 -14.17 9.59
N ARG A 958 -9.90 -13.70 10.28
CA ARG A 958 -10.25 -12.26 10.34
C ARG A 958 -9.11 -11.42 10.92
N ARG A 959 -8.47 -11.86 11.98
CA ARG A 959 -7.36 -11.15 12.66
C ARG A 959 -6.09 -11.11 11.84
N ASN A 960 -5.84 -12.11 10.98
CA ASN A 960 -4.62 -12.25 10.20
C ASN A 960 -4.79 -11.89 8.71
N LYS A 961 -6.01 -11.57 8.27
CA LYS A 961 -6.31 -11.20 6.89
C LYS A 961 -5.87 -9.76 6.61
N THR A 962 -4.95 -9.58 5.69
CA THR A 962 -4.56 -8.28 5.13
C THR A 962 -5.19 -8.10 3.74
N ILE A 963 -5.29 -6.86 3.26
CA ILE A 963 -5.95 -6.54 1.97
C ILE A 963 -5.30 -7.25 0.77
N ASP A 964 -4.02 -7.57 0.86
CA ASP A 964 -3.20 -8.10 -0.23
C ASP A 964 -2.69 -9.54 -0.03
N TRP A 965 -3.12 -10.22 1.04
CA TRP A 965 -2.62 -11.54 1.41
C TRP A 965 -2.74 -12.61 0.30
N GLN A 966 -3.74 -12.49 -0.57
CA GLN A 966 -3.98 -13.44 -1.66
C GLN A 966 -2.89 -13.46 -2.73
N LYS A 967 -2.13 -12.37 -2.86
CA LYS A 967 -1.23 -12.12 -3.97
C LYS A 967 0.20 -12.57 -3.73
N ARG A 968 0.51 -12.99 -2.50
CA ARG A 968 1.85 -13.43 -2.13
C ARG A 968 1.88 -14.84 -1.62
N GLU A 969 2.83 -15.62 -2.13
CA GLU A 969 3.05 -16.98 -1.66
C GLU A 969 3.42 -17.03 -0.18
N SER A 970 4.19 -16.09 0.33
CA SER A 970 4.57 -16.02 1.74
C SER A 970 3.36 -15.74 2.65
N ALA A 971 2.49 -14.79 2.29
CA ALA A 971 1.26 -14.52 3.04
C ALA A 971 0.26 -15.69 2.94
N ARG A 972 0.15 -16.29 1.75
CA ARG A 972 -0.62 -17.53 1.55
C ARG A 972 -0.05 -18.69 2.37
N ALA A 973 1.27 -18.84 2.41
CA ALA A 973 1.94 -19.84 3.21
C ALA A 973 1.71 -19.64 4.71
N LYS A 974 1.75 -18.39 5.19
CA LYS A 974 1.41 -18.03 6.57
C LYS A 974 -0.04 -18.40 6.90
N MET A 975 -0.98 -18.07 6.02
CA MET A 975 -2.39 -18.43 6.21
C MET A 975 -2.57 -19.95 6.24
N ARG A 976 -1.95 -20.69 5.31
CA ARG A 976 -1.94 -22.16 5.33
C ARG A 976 -1.39 -22.71 6.64
N MET A 977 -0.31 -22.16 7.13
CA MET A 977 0.30 -22.59 8.39
C MET A 977 -0.62 -22.33 9.58
N LEU A 978 -1.28 -21.17 9.64
CA LEU A 978 -2.25 -20.86 10.69
C LEU A 978 -3.42 -21.84 10.67
N ILE A 979 -3.97 -22.13 9.49
CA ILE A 979 -5.05 -23.11 9.33
C ILE A 979 -4.57 -24.50 9.79
N LYS A 980 -3.40 -24.96 9.31
CA LYS A 980 -2.82 -26.25 9.72
C LYS A 980 -2.58 -26.34 11.23
N LYS A 981 -2.06 -25.27 11.85
CA LYS A 981 -1.82 -25.19 13.30
C LYS A 981 -3.13 -25.30 14.09
N LEU A 982 -4.17 -24.62 13.64
CA LEU A 982 -5.49 -24.65 14.28
C LEU A 982 -6.13 -26.03 14.13
N LEU A 983 -6.10 -26.63 12.94
CA LEU A 983 -6.65 -27.95 12.69
C LEU A 983 -5.91 -29.04 13.52
N LYS A 984 -4.57 -28.95 13.64
CA LYS A 984 -3.77 -29.80 14.51
C LYS A 984 -4.12 -29.64 15.98
N LYS A 985 -4.31 -28.40 16.44
CA LYS A 985 -4.73 -28.11 17.83
C LYS A 985 -6.02 -28.84 18.18
N HIS A 986 -6.96 -28.89 17.26
CA HIS A 986 -8.24 -29.57 17.43
C HIS A 986 -8.23 -31.05 16.99
N LYS A 987 -7.05 -31.62 16.73
CA LYS A 987 -6.87 -33.03 16.35
C LYS A 987 -7.59 -33.43 15.07
N TYR A 988 -7.75 -32.50 14.11
CA TYR A 988 -8.38 -32.79 12.82
C TYR A 988 -7.68 -33.96 12.13
N PRO A 989 -8.44 -34.93 11.55
CA PRO A 989 -7.88 -36.14 10.96
C PRO A 989 -6.85 -35.84 9.87
N PRO A 990 -5.67 -36.50 9.87
CA PRO A 990 -4.61 -36.24 8.89
C PRO A 990 -5.02 -36.52 7.44
N GLU A 991 -5.88 -37.53 7.24
CA GLU A 991 -6.33 -37.98 5.91
C GLU A 991 -7.17 -36.95 5.14
N GLY A 992 -7.85 -36.03 5.85
CA GLY A 992 -8.63 -34.93 5.23
C GLY A 992 -8.02 -33.54 5.38
N MET A 993 -6.87 -33.44 6.08
CA MET A 993 -6.32 -32.15 6.49
C MET A 993 -5.86 -31.31 5.30
N GLU A 994 -5.20 -31.88 4.30
CA GLU A 994 -4.68 -31.12 3.16
C GLU A 994 -5.83 -30.58 2.28
N ASP A 995 -6.84 -31.40 2.02
CA ASP A 995 -8.05 -31.00 1.29
C ASP A 995 -8.83 -29.91 2.03
N ALA A 996 -8.97 -30.05 3.35
CA ALA A 996 -9.61 -29.04 4.19
C ALA A 996 -8.83 -27.70 4.15
N VAL A 997 -7.51 -27.74 4.31
CA VAL A 997 -6.64 -26.57 4.21
C VAL A 997 -6.78 -25.89 2.85
N GLN A 998 -6.74 -26.66 1.76
CA GLN A 998 -6.86 -26.11 0.41
C GLN A 998 -8.26 -25.50 0.19
N THR A 999 -9.31 -26.19 0.61
CA THR A 999 -10.70 -25.69 0.48
C THR A 999 -10.93 -24.43 1.32
N VAL A 1000 -10.43 -24.41 2.56
CA VAL A 1000 -10.47 -23.21 3.43
C VAL A 1000 -9.69 -22.05 2.82
N MET A 1001 -8.53 -22.30 2.22
CA MET A 1001 -7.75 -21.27 1.53
C MET A 1001 -8.53 -20.68 0.35
N THR A 1002 -9.12 -21.53 -0.50
CA THR A 1002 -9.94 -21.08 -1.63
C THR A 1002 -11.17 -20.29 -1.13
N GLN A 1003 -11.81 -20.74 -0.05
CA GLN A 1003 -12.92 -20.02 0.59
C GLN A 1003 -12.47 -18.65 1.15
N CYS A 1004 -11.28 -18.56 1.75
CA CYS A 1004 -10.67 -17.31 2.18
C CYS A 1004 -10.43 -16.33 1.03
N GLU A 1005 -9.97 -16.83 -0.11
CA GLU A 1005 -9.77 -16.05 -1.33
C GLU A 1005 -11.09 -15.43 -1.79
N LEU A 1006 -12.14 -16.24 -1.91
CA LEU A 1006 -13.47 -15.76 -2.24
C LEU A 1006 -14.04 -14.76 -1.23
N TRP A 1007 -13.88 -15.06 0.05
CA TRP A 1007 -14.32 -14.15 1.11
C TRP A 1007 -13.62 -12.77 1.03
N THR A 1008 -12.36 -12.75 0.64
CA THR A 1008 -11.61 -11.50 0.45
C THR A 1008 -12.06 -10.78 -0.81
N ASP A 1009 -12.31 -11.49 -1.90
CA ASP A 1009 -12.77 -10.93 -3.16
C ASP A 1009 -14.17 -10.30 -3.04
N ASN A 1010 -15.07 -10.95 -2.33
CA ASN A 1010 -16.42 -10.42 -2.08
C ASN A 1010 -16.44 -9.15 -1.22
N VAL A 1011 -15.57 -9.08 -0.21
CA VAL A 1011 -15.41 -7.88 0.62
C VAL A 1011 -14.90 -6.69 -0.18
N MET A 1012 -14.24 -6.94 -1.31
CA MET A 1012 -13.69 -5.90 -2.18
C MET A 1012 -14.58 -5.58 -3.40
N GLU A 1013 -15.54 -6.43 -3.74
CA GLU A 1013 -16.48 -6.20 -4.86
C GLU A 1013 -17.81 -5.55 -4.43
N MET A 1014 -18.17 -5.63 -3.15
CA MET A 1014 -19.31 -4.93 -2.55
C MET A 1014 -18.91 -3.58 -1.99
#